data_b034df04f17f8ccd4d630345d8807866
#
_entry.id   b034df04f17f8ccd4d630345d8807866
#
_cell.length_a   1.000
_cell.length_b   1.000
_cell.length_c   1.000
_cell.angle_alpha   90.00
_cell.angle_beta   90.00
_cell.angle_gamma   90.00
#
_symmetry.space_group_name_H-M   'P 1'
#
loop_
_entity.id
_entity.type
_entity.pdbx_description
1 polymer ?
#
loop_
_entity_poly.entity_id
_entity_poly.type
_entity_poly.pdbx_seq_one_letter_code
_entity_poly.pdbx_strand_id
1 'polypeptide(L)'
;MKKKITTAIAILTAMTGFAKAPQVNVTKIEPQDWFVGMKNAQLQLMVSGQGISQADVKIDYPGVKVDSLVKLDSPNYLFVYLNLKDAKAGTMPLTFTIGKKKKVVNYQLKNREMPGEKRFGFTKADVLYMLMPDRFAQGNADNSKVKMKTKYAINRMEPSLRHGGDLDGIRQHLDYFKDLGVTALWFTPVLENDSPDNNGSSTYHGYATTDYYRVDPRFGSNADYKRLIDEAHSKGLKVVMDMIFNHCGMEHPWLQDMPSKDWLNYPEWLTAAKTSATKTAEGQSTTYNGGLNELYKQTSYKLTPTVDPYASDFDLGETVDGWFVPSMPDLNQRNPHLMTYLIQNSKWWIETVGIDGIRMDTYPYADAVGMAVWMKDINEEYPNYNVVGESWVTEPAYTAALQKDSKITPTPQGYKGKEPFNTYLNTVMDFTFFDRMNLAKDEETDDWWKGLNRLYNVFVYDYLYPNPSSVMAFLDNHDTDRFLGNGKDMDKLKQGLALLLTINRIPQLYYGTEILMNGTKKVTDGHVRADFPGGFPGDQRNAFTKEGRTAEENAMFDWLRTLLHWRQQSDVIIKGSQKHYCPQAGVYVMSHEYQGKHVMLILNGTSKEATFKSDIYKEDIPSGTVAREVLTGKSIDISQPFTLAPRATVLVEY
;
A
#
# COMPACT_ATOMS: atom_id res chain seq x y z
N MET A 1 -35.00 -12.29 88.71
CA MET A 1 -34.59 -12.65 87.31
C MET A 1 -33.57 -11.59 86.88
N LYS A 2 -32.29 -11.92 86.92
CA LYS A 2 -31.20 -11.02 86.52
C LYS A 2 -30.77 -11.33 85.10
N LYS A 3 -30.92 -10.41 84.17
CA LYS A 3 -30.37 -10.48 82.82
C LYS A 3 -28.90 -10.16 82.82
N LYS A 4 -28.09 -11.04 82.39
CA LYS A 4 -26.66 -10.82 82.08
C LYS A 4 -26.52 -10.19 80.70
N ILE A 5 -25.92 -9.03 80.62
CA ILE A 5 -25.51 -8.38 79.37
C ILE A 5 -24.07 -8.83 79.10
N THR A 6 -23.87 -9.52 77.99
CA THR A 6 -22.55 -9.94 77.50
C THR A 6 -22.12 -8.94 76.45
N THR A 7 -21.07 -8.14 76.78
CA THR A 7 -20.46 -7.21 75.85
C THR A 7 -19.47 -7.95 74.96
N ALA A 8 -19.75 -8.06 73.66
CA ALA A 8 -18.81 -8.59 72.67
C ALA A 8 -17.91 -7.45 72.17
N ILE A 9 -16.61 -7.57 72.47
CA ILE A 9 -15.56 -6.71 71.90
C ILE A 9 -15.21 -7.25 70.55
N ALA A 10 -15.55 -6.54 69.46
CA ALA A 10 -15.10 -6.82 68.12
C ALA A 10 -13.69 -6.26 67.92
N ILE A 11 -12.72 -7.13 67.80
CA ILE A 11 -11.34 -6.77 67.42
C ILE A 11 -11.32 -6.55 65.89
N LEU A 12 -11.21 -5.31 65.49
CA LEU A 12 -11.04 -4.92 64.07
C LEU A 12 -9.56 -5.15 63.72
N THR A 13 -9.20 -6.29 63.13
CA THR A 13 -7.89 -6.51 62.52
C THR A 13 -7.85 -5.75 61.19
N ALA A 14 -7.18 -4.61 61.22
CA ALA A 14 -6.82 -3.89 59.99
C ALA A 14 -5.83 -4.77 59.19
N MET A 15 -6.33 -5.44 58.15
CA MET A 15 -5.46 -6.05 57.13
C MET A 15 -4.83 -4.89 56.34
N THR A 16 -3.65 -4.46 56.75
CA THR A 16 -2.77 -3.66 55.88
C THR A 16 -2.31 -4.59 54.75
N GLY A 17 -3.03 -4.54 53.64
CA GLY A 17 -2.56 -5.13 52.39
C GLY A 17 -1.23 -4.47 52.05
N PHE A 18 -0.14 -5.19 52.20
CA PHE A 18 1.16 -4.78 51.69
C PHE A 18 1.01 -4.71 50.17
N ALA A 19 0.80 -3.52 49.63
CA ALA A 19 0.92 -3.28 48.20
C ALA A 19 2.32 -3.77 47.79
N LYS A 20 2.37 -4.77 46.92
CA LYS A 20 3.62 -5.29 46.39
C LYS A 20 4.37 -4.09 45.81
N ALA A 21 5.57 -3.79 46.34
CA ALA A 21 6.33 -2.64 45.87
C ALA A 21 6.47 -2.67 44.35
N PRO A 22 6.24 -1.53 43.66
CA PRO A 22 6.19 -1.49 42.20
C PRO A 22 7.45 -2.08 41.60
N GLN A 23 7.30 -3.08 40.76
CA GLN A 23 8.41 -3.64 39.98
C GLN A 23 8.58 -2.79 38.70
N VAL A 24 9.83 -2.59 38.24
CA VAL A 24 10.07 -1.97 36.94
C VAL A 24 9.65 -2.98 35.86
N ASN A 25 8.53 -2.71 35.21
CA ASN A 25 8.00 -3.55 34.15
C ASN A 25 8.24 -2.86 32.80
N VAL A 26 9.04 -3.47 31.95
CA VAL A 26 9.22 -3.10 30.54
C VAL A 26 8.67 -4.24 29.72
N THR A 27 7.55 -4.03 29.06
CA THR A 27 6.86 -5.02 28.24
C THR A 27 7.35 -5.00 26.81
N LYS A 28 7.48 -3.79 26.22
CA LYS A 28 7.89 -3.61 24.81
C LYS A 28 8.68 -2.30 24.68
N ILE A 29 9.61 -2.26 23.75
CA ILE A 29 10.31 -1.06 23.28
C ILE A 29 10.17 -1.01 21.77
N GLU A 30 9.71 0.11 21.25
CA GLU A 30 9.50 0.31 19.81
C GLU A 30 10.20 1.61 19.36
N PRO A 31 11.00 1.53 18.28
CA PRO A 31 11.44 0.32 17.55
C PRO A 31 12.23 -0.63 18.45
N GLN A 32 12.24 -1.92 18.12
CA GLN A 32 12.89 -2.95 18.94
C GLN A 32 14.43 -2.98 18.82
N ASP A 33 14.96 -2.35 17.79
CA ASP A 33 16.36 -2.06 17.52
C ASP A 33 16.45 -0.87 16.56
N TRP A 34 17.64 -0.30 16.36
CA TRP A 34 17.82 0.84 15.49
C TRP A 34 19.17 0.83 14.78
N PHE A 35 19.36 1.76 13.85
CA PHE A 35 20.54 1.88 13.01
C PHE A 35 21.33 3.15 13.31
N VAL A 36 22.67 3.03 13.38
CA VAL A 36 23.56 4.18 13.47
C VAL A 36 23.82 4.77 12.08
N GLY A 37 24.19 6.06 12.04
CA GLY A 37 24.50 6.74 10.77
C GLY A 37 23.29 7.15 9.96
N MET A 38 22.10 7.26 10.57
CA MET A 38 20.94 7.93 9.98
C MET A 38 21.20 9.44 9.90
N LYS A 39 20.71 10.12 8.85
CA LYS A 39 20.84 11.58 8.71
C LYS A 39 20.16 12.31 9.87
N ASN A 40 18.94 11.88 10.23
CA ASN A 40 18.33 12.29 11.48
C ASN A 40 18.86 11.40 12.61
N ALA A 41 19.77 11.94 13.41
CA ALA A 41 20.39 11.22 14.52
C ALA A 41 19.49 11.06 15.75
N GLN A 42 18.29 11.64 15.75
CA GLN A 42 17.35 11.55 16.86
C GLN A 42 16.56 10.23 16.78
N LEU A 43 16.48 9.51 17.90
CA LEU A 43 15.70 8.28 18.04
C LEU A 43 14.70 8.46 19.18
N GLN A 44 13.43 8.23 18.88
CA GLN A 44 12.37 8.08 19.87
C GLN A 44 12.20 6.59 20.20
N LEU A 45 12.30 6.22 21.47
CA LEU A 45 11.88 4.91 21.95
C LEU A 45 10.54 5.04 22.67
N MET A 46 9.51 4.39 22.15
CA MET A 46 8.25 4.22 22.89
C MET A 46 8.38 2.97 23.76
N VAL A 47 8.48 3.18 25.07
CA VAL A 47 8.61 2.12 26.07
C VAL A 47 7.26 1.89 26.72
N SER A 48 6.73 0.68 26.65
CA SER A 48 5.48 0.29 27.32
C SER A 48 5.72 -0.68 28.48
N GLY A 49 4.89 -0.53 29.51
CA GLY A 49 4.93 -1.37 30.71
C GLY A 49 4.16 -0.74 31.86
N GLN A 50 3.59 -1.56 32.72
CA GLN A 50 2.78 -1.06 33.85
C GLN A 50 3.56 -0.05 34.71
N GLY A 51 3.09 1.20 34.76
CA GLY A 51 3.66 2.28 35.57
C GLY A 51 5.04 2.74 35.09
N ILE A 52 5.45 2.45 33.86
CA ILE A 52 6.80 2.74 33.35
C ILE A 52 7.10 4.24 33.27
N SER A 53 6.09 5.10 33.16
CA SER A 53 6.25 6.55 33.14
C SER A 53 6.92 7.10 34.41
N GLN A 54 6.92 6.33 35.53
CA GLN A 54 7.58 6.69 36.78
C GLN A 54 9.08 6.40 36.77
N ALA A 55 9.59 5.71 35.75
CA ALA A 55 10.99 5.33 35.69
C ALA A 55 11.90 6.51 35.32
N ASP A 56 13.04 6.56 35.97
CA ASP A 56 14.22 7.28 35.47
C ASP A 56 14.96 6.34 34.52
N VAL A 57 15.52 6.93 33.48
CA VAL A 57 16.27 6.17 32.45
C VAL A 57 17.71 6.65 32.43
N LYS A 58 18.62 5.69 32.61
CA LYS A 58 20.07 5.93 32.46
C LYS A 58 20.59 5.06 31.31
N ILE A 59 21.33 5.71 30.42
CA ILE A 59 22.05 5.06 29.33
C ILE A 59 23.53 5.41 29.48
N ASP A 60 24.37 4.39 29.62
CA ASP A 60 25.82 4.53 29.69
C ASP A 60 26.40 3.82 28.46
N TYR A 61 26.39 4.55 27.33
CA TYR A 61 26.85 4.05 26.05
C TYR A 61 27.56 5.16 25.27
N PRO A 62 28.80 4.93 24.80
CA PRO A 62 29.57 5.96 24.12
C PRO A 62 28.86 6.53 22.87
N GLY A 63 28.80 7.86 22.80
CA GLY A 63 28.18 8.57 21.68
C GLY A 63 26.67 8.66 21.73
N VAL A 64 26.02 8.16 22.78
CA VAL A 64 24.55 8.29 22.99
C VAL A 64 24.28 9.31 24.10
N LYS A 65 23.32 10.21 23.85
CA LYS A 65 22.81 11.16 24.85
C LYS A 65 21.30 10.98 24.98
N VAL A 66 20.81 11.07 26.22
CA VAL A 66 19.37 11.19 26.48
C VAL A 66 19.01 12.67 26.37
N ASP A 67 18.24 13.01 25.35
CA ASP A 67 17.79 14.40 25.14
C ASP A 67 16.60 14.74 26.03
N SER A 68 15.62 13.83 26.14
CA SER A 68 14.44 14.02 26.99
C SER A 68 13.73 12.73 27.34
N LEU A 69 12.96 12.77 28.42
CA LEU A 69 11.98 11.77 28.82
C LEU A 69 10.60 12.43 28.78
N VAL A 70 9.70 11.90 27.98
CA VAL A 70 8.34 12.46 27.83
C VAL A 70 7.32 11.47 28.38
N LYS A 71 6.47 11.97 29.27
CA LYS A 71 5.35 11.26 29.89
C LYS A 71 4.08 11.85 29.32
N LEU A 72 3.21 11.01 28.83
CA LEU A 72 1.91 11.40 28.29
C LEU A 72 0.79 11.03 29.28
N ASP A 73 -0.45 10.97 28.84
CA ASP A 73 -1.60 10.73 29.71
C ASP A 73 -1.58 9.35 30.37
N SER A 74 -1.16 8.31 29.67
CA SER A 74 -1.07 6.97 30.24
C SER A 74 0.19 6.80 31.10
N PRO A 75 0.08 6.29 32.32
CA PRO A 75 1.23 5.96 33.16
C PRO A 75 2.02 4.76 32.65
N ASN A 76 1.52 4.05 31.65
CA ASN A 76 2.09 2.80 31.12
C ASN A 76 2.96 3.03 29.89
N TYR A 77 3.19 4.29 29.50
CA TYR A 77 4.09 4.65 28.41
C TYR A 77 5.14 5.66 28.87
N LEU A 78 6.35 5.52 28.35
CA LEU A 78 7.45 6.46 28.50
C LEU A 78 8.14 6.62 27.16
N PHE A 79 8.25 7.86 26.68
CA PHE A 79 8.98 8.18 25.47
C PHE A 79 10.38 8.67 25.82
N VAL A 80 11.39 7.95 25.32
CA VAL A 80 12.81 8.26 25.55
C VAL A 80 13.40 8.76 24.25
N TYR A 81 13.80 10.04 24.23
CA TYR A 81 14.46 10.65 23.08
C TYR A 81 15.98 10.59 23.25
N LEU A 82 16.63 10.02 22.24
CA LEU A 82 18.07 9.80 22.21
C LEU A 82 18.69 10.54 21.03
N ASN A 83 19.89 11.05 21.22
CA ASN A 83 20.75 11.52 20.17
C ASN A 83 21.85 10.48 19.91
N LEU A 84 21.92 9.99 18.68
CA LEU A 84 22.82 8.93 18.24
C LEU A 84 23.96 9.42 17.32
N LYS A 85 24.17 10.74 17.23
CA LYS A 85 25.09 11.35 16.24
C LYS A 85 26.46 10.71 16.22
N ASP A 86 27.01 10.42 17.41
CA ASP A 86 28.36 9.88 17.59
C ASP A 86 28.33 8.41 18.02
N ALA A 87 27.16 7.77 18.01
CA ALA A 87 27.00 6.39 18.44
C ALA A 87 27.58 5.40 17.43
N LYS A 88 28.10 4.29 17.95
CA LYS A 88 28.52 3.13 17.14
C LYS A 88 27.55 1.97 17.34
N ALA A 89 27.53 1.06 16.39
CA ALA A 89 26.74 -0.17 16.51
C ALA A 89 27.24 -1.02 17.68
N GLY A 90 26.30 -1.69 18.37
CA GLY A 90 26.59 -2.54 19.51
C GLY A 90 25.37 -2.68 20.44
N THR A 91 25.56 -3.35 21.56
CA THR A 91 24.51 -3.56 22.57
C THR A 91 24.52 -2.43 23.58
N MET A 92 23.49 -1.61 23.57
CA MET A 92 23.28 -0.46 24.45
C MET A 92 22.40 -0.84 25.64
N PRO A 93 22.91 -0.81 26.91
CA PRO A 93 22.09 -1.10 28.07
C PRO A 93 21.23 0.09 28.44
N LEU A 94 19.92 -0.09 28.44
CA LEU A 94 18.90 0.84 28.94
C LEU A 94 18.59 0.46 30.40
N THR A 95 18.92 1.32 31.36
CA THR A 95 18.62 1.09 32.76
C THR A 95 17.43 1.90 33.22
N PHE A 96 16.32 1.24 33.50
CA PHE A 96 15.10 1.83 34.06
C PHE A 96 15.10 1.68 35.57
N THR A 97 14.80 2.76 36.33
CA THR A 97 14.81 2.77 37.79
C THR A 97 13.52 3.38 38.34
N ILE A 98 12.83 2.67 39.24
CA ILE A 98 11.69 3.17 40.02
C ILE A 98 12.00 2.95 41.49
N GLY A 99 12.22 4.04 42.24
CA GLY A 99 12.68 3.96 43.63
C GLY A 99 14.03 3.24 43.76
N LYS A 100 14.04 2.10 44.48
CA LYS A 100 15.26 1.26 44.64
C LYS A 100 15.37 0.09 43.61
N LYS A 101 14.39 -0.06 42.73
CA LYS A 101 14.34 -1.19 41.79
C LYS A 101 14.83 -0.78 40.42
N LYS A 102 15.58 -1.70 39.78
CA LYS A 102 16.18 -1.50 38.47
C LYS A 102 15.82 -2.63 37.52
N LYS A 103 15.63 -2.28 36.25
CA LYS A 103 15.55 -3.21 35.13
C LYS A 103 16.52 -2.75 34.04
N VAL A 104 17.37 -3.63 33.59
CA VAL A 104 18.25 -3.38 32.43
C VAL A 104 17.66 -4.12 31.25
N VAL A 105 17.56 -3.42 30.12
CA VAL A 105 17.18 -3.97 28.82
C VAL A 105 18.33 -3.70 27.84
N ASN A 106 18.81 -4.74 27.20
CA ASN A 106 19.85 -4.63 26.20
C ASN A 106 19.21 -4.27 24.84
N TYR A 107 19.49 -3.05 24.36
CA TYR A 107 18.99 -2.55 23.09
C TYR A 107 20.06 -2.64 22.01
N GLN A 108 19.70 -3.07 20.79
CA GLN A 108 20.66 -3.25 19.71
C GLN A 108 20.72 -2.00 18.81
N LEU A 109 21.90 -1.41 18.70
CA LEU A 109 22.24 -0.46 17.65
C LEU A 109 22.99 -1.21 16.55
N LYS A 110 22.46 -1.18 15.33
CA LYS A 110 22.97 -1.92 14.16
C LYS A 110 23.70 -1.00 13.18
N ASN A 111 24.61 -1.54 12.39
CA ASN A 111 25.06 -0.86 11.20
C ASN A 111 24.00 -0.97 10.11
N ARG A 112 23.91 0.05 9.27
CA ARG A 112 23.12 0.00 8.02
C ARG A 112 23.85 -0.92 7.03
N GLU A 113 23.08 -1.66 6.23
CA GLU A 113 23.63 -2.48 5.13
C GLU A 113 24.22 -1.60 4.02
N MET A 114 23.56 -0.45 3.76
CA MET A 114 24.03 0.53 2.77
C MET A 114 23.58 1.95 3.14
N PRO A 115 24.27 2.99 2.62
CA PRO A 115 23.80 4.37 2.76
C PRO A 115 22.45 4.60 2.05
N GLY A 116 21.68 5.57 2.56
CA GLY A 116 20.34 5.88 2.02
C GLY A 116 20.35 6.30 0.55
N GLU A 117 21.41 6.97 0.09
CA GLU A 117 21.60 7.39 -1.30
C GLU A 117 21.76 6.21 -2.28
N LYS A 118 22.09 5.03 -1.78
CA LYS A 118 22.21 3.80 -2.57
C LYS A 118 20.95 2.94 -2.57
N ARG A 119 19.90 3.35 -1.87
CA ARG A 119 18.59 2.70 -1.92
C ARG A 119 17.77 3.31 -3.05
N PHE A 120 17.51 2.50 -4.07
CA PHE A 120 16.77 2.91 -5.27
C PHE A 120 15.39 2.30 -5.27
N GLY A 121 14.37 3.16 -5.38
CA GLY A 121 12.98 2.74 -5.47
C GLY A 121 12.59 2.23 -6.86
N PHE A 122 11.31 1.93 -7.01
CA PHE A 122 10.72 1.60 -8.31
C PHE A 122 10.47 2.86 -9.15
N THR A 123 10.47 2.72 -10.46
CA THR A 123 10.30 3.81 -11.43
C THR A 123 9.44 3.34 -12.60
N LYS A 124 9.21 4.18 -13.61
CA LYS A 124 8.52 3.75 -14.85
C LYS A 124 9.26 2.66 -15.64
N ALA A 125 10.51 2.39 -15.32
CA ALA A 125 11.23 1.24 -15.90
C ALA A 125 10.72 -0.10 -15.33
N ASP A 126 10.13 -0.05 -14.13
CA ASP A 126 9.59 -1.22 -13.47
C ASP A 126 8.15 -1.52 -13.90
N VAL A 127 7.73 -2.74 -13.67
CA VAL A 127 6.33 -3.20 -13.73
C VAL A 127 6.02 -3.85 -12.40
N LEU A 128 5.08 -3.26 -11.65
CA LEU A 128 4.67 -3.78 -10.35
C LEU A 128 3.63 -4.89 -10.54
N TYR A 129 3.85 -6.01 -9.88
CA TYR A 129 2.86 -7.08 -9.78
C TYR A 129 2.26 -7.07 -8.37
N MET A 130 1.01 -6.61 -8.28
CA MET A 130 0.27 -6.53 -7.03
C MET A 130 -0.39 -7.88 -6.72
N LEU A 131 -0.18 -8.39 -5.51
CA LEU A 131 -0.79 -9.63 -5.05
C LEU A 131 -1.20 -9.57 -3.57
N MET A 132 -2.07 -10.50 -3.19
CA MET A 132 -2.53 -10.69 -1.81
C MET A 132 -1.89 -11.95 -1.23
N PRO A 133 -1.03 -11.85 -0.19
CA PRO A 133 -0.37 -13.02 0.41
C PRO A 133 -1.34 -14.14 0.78
N ASP A 134 -2.45 -13.79 1.43
CA ASP A 134 -3.49 -14.74 1.85
C ASP A 134 -4.11 -15.55 0.69
N ARG A 135 -4.08 -15.02 -0.55
CA ARG A 135 -4.78 -15.56 -1.72
C ARG A 135 -3.87 -16.14 -2.81
N PHE A 136 -2.56 -15.94 -2.66
CA PHE A 136 -1.64 -16.30 -3.72
C PHE A 136 -1.16 -17.75 -3.62
N ALA A 137 -0.48 -18.11 -2.53
CA ALA A 137 -0.01 -19.47 -2.33
C ALA A 137 0.31 -19.77 -0.86
N GLN A 138 0.07 -21.01 -0.41
CA GLN A 138 0.47 -21.53 0.87
C GLN A 138 1.78 -22.29 0.75
N GLY A 139 2.85 -21.78 1.37
CA GLY A 139 4.16 -22.43 1.39
C GLY A 139 4.47 -23.17 2.70
N ASN A 140 3.91 -22.69 3.82
CA ASN A 140 4.09 -23.30 5.14
C ASN A 140 2.75 -23.46 5.87
N ALA A 141 2.23 -24.68 5.87
CA ALA A 141 0.95 -24.99 6.52
C ALA A 141 0.93 -24.76 8.05
N ASP A 142 2.10 -24.66 8.71
CA ASP A 142 2.15 -24.38 10.14
C ASP A 142 1.80 -22.93 10.47
N ASN A 143 2.03 -21.99 9.55
CA ASN A 143 1.59 -20.61 9.66
C ASN A 143 0.07 -20.51 9.86
N SER A 144 -0.69 -21.36 9.17
CA SER A 144 -2.15 -21.45 9.28
C SER A 144 -2.65 -22.00 10.62
N LYS A 145 -1.78 -22.58 11.44
CA LYS A 145 -2.13 -23.17 12.76
C LYS A 145 -1.87 -22.20 13.91
N VAL A 146 -1.28 -21.03 13.64
CA VAL A 146 -0.97 -20.05 14.68
C VAL A 146 -2.26 -19.54 15.33
N LYS A 147 -2.30 -19.59 16.66
CA LYS A 147 -3.43 -19.10 17.43
C LYS A 147 -3.31 -17.60 17.61
N MET A 148 -4.33 -16.88 17.18
CA MET A 148 -4.48 -15.44 17.37
C MET A 148 -5.62 -15.16 18.36
N LYS A 149 -5.78 -13.90 18.77
CA LYS A 149 -6.92 -13.48 19.62
C LYS A 149 -8.24 -13.63 18.87
N THR A 150 -8.27 -13.23 17.62
CA THR A 150 -9.43 -13.40 16.73
C THR A 150 -9.53 -14.86 16.28
N LYS A 151 -10.69 -15.45 16.51
CA LYS A 151 -10.92 -16.89 16.29
C LYS A 151 -11.61 -17.16 14.95
N TYR A 152 -11.07 -16.65 13.85
CA TYR A 152 -11.58 -17.01 12.54
C TYR A 152 -10.88 -18.26 12.01
N ALA A 153 -11.68 -19.25 11.58
CA ALA A 153 -11.16 -20.39 10.88
C ALA A 153 -10.67 -20.00 9.49
N ILE A 154 -9.59 -20.63 9.03
CA ILE A 154 -9.22 -20.60 7.62
C ILE A 154 -10.27 -21.39 6.85
N ASN A 155 -10.89 -20.77 5.87
CA ASN A 155 -11.91 -21.40 5.04
C ASN A 155 -11.94 -20.81 3.62
N ARG A 156 -11.34 -21.51 2.69
CA ARG A 156 -11.25 -21.12 1.27
C ARG A 156 -12.59 -21.09 0.54
N MET A 157 -13.65 -21.68 1.12
CA MET A 157 -15.00 -21.63 0.55
C MET A 157 -15.74 -20.32 0.86
N GLU A 158 -15.20 -19.53 1.80
CA GLU A 158 -15.80 -18.27 2.25
C GLU A 158 -14.93 -17.09 1.81
N PRO A 159 -15.32 -16.35 0.78
CA PRO A 159 -14.50 -15.28 0.18
C PRO A 159 -14.02 -14.21 1.17
N SER A 160 -14.73 -14.02 2.28
CA SER A 160 -14.44 -13.01 3.32
C SER A 160 -13.63 -13.55 4.50
N LEU A 161 -13.16 -14.80 4.43
CA LEU A 161 -12.30 -15.39 5.45
C LEU A 161 -10.87 -15.55 4.95
N ARG A 162 -9.94 -15.88 5.85
CA ARG A 162 -8.56 -16.21 5.47
C ARG A 162 -8.52 -17.53 4.70
N HIS A 163 -7.67 -17.59 3.69
CA HIS A 163 -7.46 -18.78 2.86
C HIS A 163 -6.13 -19.48 3.18
N GLY A 164 -5.20 -18.79 3.83
CA GLY A 164 -3.98 -19.38 4.38
C GLY A 164 -2.76 -19.35 3.48
N GLY A 165 -2.74 -18.48 2.48
CA GLY A 165 -1.52 -18.14 1.76
C GLY A 165 -0.54 -17.39 2.68
N ASP A 166 0.76 -17.44 2.36
CA ASP A 166 1.83 -16.92 3.20
C ASP A 166 3.07 -16.44 2.42
N LEU A 167 4.03 -15.85 3.12
CA LEU A 167 5.26 -15.34 2.53
C LEU A 167 6.13 -16.46 1.90
N ASP A 168 6.08 -17.64 2.48
CA ASP A 168 6.83 -18.79 1.97
C ASP A 168 6.25 -19.30 0.65
N GLY A 169 4.92 -19.23 0.50
CA GLY A 169 4.24 -19.52 -0.76
C GLY A 169 4.64 -18.57 -1.87
N ILE A 170 4.72 -17.28 -1.58
CA ILE A 170 5.21 -16.28 -2.54
C ILE A 170 6.66 -16.56 -2.90
N ARG A 171 7.52 -16.82 -1.89
CA ARG A 171 8.95 -17.09 -2.07
C ARG A 171 9.21 -18.30 -2.99
N GLN A 172 8.42 -19.36 -2.85
CA GLN A 172 8.52 -20.56 -3.69
C GLN A 172 8.15 -20.31 -5.16
N HIS A 173 7.47 -19.20 -5.47
CA HIS A 173 7.03 -18.84 -6.81
C HIS A 173 7.79 -17.63 -7.41
N LEU A 174 8.93 -17.23 -6.86
CA LEU A 174 9.70 -16.09 -7.39
C LEU A 174 10.13 -16.28 -8.85
N ASP A 175 10.39 -17.52 -9.29
CA ASP A 175 10.75 -17.82 -10.67
C ASP A 175 9.57 -17.61 -11.64
N TYR A 176 8.33 -17.79 -11.20
CA TYR A 176 7.14 -17.48 -11.99
C TYR A 176 7.08 -15.99 -12.36
N PHE A 177 7.34 -15.10 -11.40
CA PHE A 177 7.34 -13.66 -11.65
C PHE A 177 8.46 -13.23 -12.60
N LYS A 178 9.64 -13.83 -12.42
CA LYS A 178 10.78 -13.58 -13.31
C LYS A 178 10.50 -14.09 -14.74
N ASP A 179 9.92 -15.29 -14.88
CA ASP A 179 9.53 -15.83 -16.19
C ASP A 179 8.46 -14.95 -16.86
N LEU A 180 7.46 -14.50 -16.11
CA LEU A 180 6.45 -13.57 -16.63
C LEU A 180 7.07 -12.25 -17.11
N GLY A 181 8.11 -11.75 -16.44
CA GLY A 181 8.82 -10.52 -16.81
C GLY A 181 8.39 -9.28 -16.02
N VAL A 182 7.78 -9.42 -14.84
CA VAL A 182 7.60 -8.31 -13.91
C VAL A 182 8.88 -8.03 -13.14
N THR A 183 9.04 -6.82 -12.62
CA THR A 183 10.31 -6.39 -12.00
C THR A 183 10.16 -5.94 -10.56
N ALA A 184 8.93 -5.78 -10.08
CA ALA A 184 8.64 -5.42 -8.70
C ALA A 184 7.39 -6.15 -8.21
N LEU A 185 7.39 -6.55 -6.95
CA LEU A 185 6.26 -7.19 -6.28
C LEU A 185 5.69 -6.22 -5.24
N TRP A 186 4.38 -6.02 -5.25
CA TRP A 186 3.67 -5.29 -4.22
C TRP A 186 2.69 -6.23 -3.53
N PHE A 187 2.83 -6.40 -2.22
CA PHE A 187 1.94 -7.21 -1.39
C PHE A 187 0.94 -6.33 -0.65
N THR A 188 -0.33 -6.76 -0.54
CA THR A 188 -1.20 -6.17 0.49
C THR A 188 -0.54 -6.31 1.86
N PRO A 189 -0.93 -5.51 2.87
CA PRO A 189 -0.16 -5.40 4.10
C PRO A 189 0.17 -6.75 4.75
N VAL A 190 1.44 -6.92 5.10
CA VAL A 190 1.97 -8.15 5.73
C VAL A 190 2.09 -8.02 7.26
N LEU A 191 1.84 -6.83 7.81
CA LEU A 191 1.93 -6.58 9.25
C LEU A 191 0.84 -7.32 10.02
N GLU A 192 1.09 -7.56 11.31
CA GLU A 192 0.13 -8.22 12.19
C GLU A 192 -1.21 -7.50 12.15
N ASN A 193 -2.27 -8.28 12.01
CA ASN A 193 -3.60 -7.83 11.67
C ASN A 193 -4.63 -8.73 12.36
N ASP A 194 -4.48 -8.83 13.70
CA ASP A 194 -5.31 -9.66 14.57
C ASP A 194 -6.54 -8.90 15.06
N SER A 195 -7.37 -8.46 14.12
CA SER A 195 -8.59 -7.70 14.38
C SER A 195 -9.77 -8.35 13.65
N PRO A 196 -10.99 -8.33 14.21
CA PRO A 196 -12.19 -8.67 13.46
C PRO A 196 -12.50 -7.57 12.45
N ASP A 197 -13.11 -7.93 11.35
CA ASP A 197 -13.70 -6.97 10.42
C ASP A 197 -15.19 -6.75 10.72
N ASN A 198 -15.78 -5.71 10.12
CA ASN A 198 -17.13 -5.22 10.46
C ASN A 198 -18.29 -6.20 10.25
N ASN A 199 -18.16 -7.21 9.41
CA ASN A 199 -19.26 -8.08 8.98
C ASN A 199 -19.09 -9.55 9.39
N GLY A 200 -18.43 -9.82 10.51
CA GLY A 200 -18.10 -11.20 10.91
C GLY A 200 -17.06 -11.85 10.01
N SER A 201 -16.45 -11.10 9.10
CA SER A 201 -15.33 -11.50 8.29
C SER A 201 -14.01 -11.35 9.04
N SER A 202 -12.95 -11.92 8.51
CA SER A 202 -11.60 -11.68 9.02
C SER A 202 -10.91 -10.57 8.21
N THR A 203 -9.99 -9.86 8.85
CA THR A 203 -9.17 -8.84 8.18
C THR A 203 -8.05 -9.48 7.33
N TYR A 204 -8.41 -10.49 6.51
CA TYR A 204 -7.47 -11.22 5.64
C TYR A 204 -6.68 -10.33 4.67
N HIS A 205 -7.21 -9.17 4.38
CA HIS A 205 -6.63 -8.17 3.48
C HIS A 205 -5.42 -7.44 4.07
N GLY A 206 -5.24 -7.41 5.40
CA GLY A 206 -4.08 -6.83 6.06
C GLY A 206 -4.23 -5.38 6.52
N TYR A 207 -5.32 -4.67 6.18
CA TYR A 207 -5.44 -3.23 6.41
C TYR A 207 -5.84 -2.80 7.83
N ALA A 208 -6.03 -3.74 8.78
CA ALA A 208 -6.35 -3.43 10.18
C ALA A 208 -5.17 -3.77 11.11
N THR A 209 -4.07 -3.06 10.97
CA THR A 209 -2.79 -3.32 11.66
C THR A 209 -2.93 -3.31 13.17
N THR A 210 -2.41 -4.34 13.84
CA THR A 210 -2.36 -4.48 15.31
C THR A 210 -0.96 -4.48 15.90
N ASP A 211 0.08 -4.59 15.08
CA ASP A 211 1.48 -4.37 15.44
C ASP A 211 2.28 -3.86 14.24
N TYR A 212 2.82 -2.66 14.33
CA TYR A 212 3.54 -1.99 13.24
C TYR A 212 4.98 -2.49 13.01
N TYR A 213 5.55 -3.26 13.95
CA TYR A 213 6.92 -3.77 13.88
C TYR A 213 7.00 -5.29 13.72
N ARG A 214 5.87 -5.93 13.45
CA ARG A 214 5.79 -7.38 13.35
C ARG A 214 5.00 -7.82 12.13
N VAL A 215 5.55 -8.76 11.37
CA VAL A 215 4.80 -9.51 10.35
C VAL A 215 3.72 -10.34 11.02
N ASP A 216 2.56 -10.47 10.40
CA ASP A 216 1.48 -11.35 10.86
C ASP A 216 2.00 -12.78 10.95
N PRO A 217 1.95 -13.42 12.13
CA PRO A 217 2.52 -14.76 12.28
C PRO A 217 1.82 -15.82 11.43
N ARG A 218 0.64 -15.53 10.87
CA ARG A 218 -0.03 -16.39 9.89
C ARG A 218 0.57 -16.27 8.48
N PHE A 219 1.34 -15.21 8.23
CA PHE A 219 2.14 -15.06 7.00
C PHE A 219 3.60 -15.50 7.19
N GLY A 220 4.09 -15.54 8.44
CA GLY A 220 5.47 -15.85 8.78
C GLY A 220 6.04 -14.90 9.83
N SER A 221 7.34 -14.68 9.80
CA SER A 221 8.06 -13.80 10.71
C SER A 221 8.75 -12.66 9.97
N ASN A 222 9.29 -11.67 10.70
CA ASN A 222 10.14 -10.62 10.13
C ASN A 222 11.36 -11.21 9.40
N ALA A 223 11.89 -12.33 9.91
CA ALA A 223 13.01 -13.04 9.28
C ALA A 223 12.60 -13.73 7.97
N ASP A 224 11.37 -14.28 7.90
CA ASP A 224 10.83 -14.85 6.68
C ASP A 224 10.59 -13.80 5.62
N TYR A 225 10.12 -12.61 6.02
CA TYR A 225 9.94 -11.48 5.10
C TYR A 225 11.29 -11.01 4.56
N LYS A 226 12.31 -10.86 5.42
CA LYS A 226 13.67 -10.54 4.95
C LYS A 226 14.18 -11.61 3.97
N ARG A 227 14.03 -12.88 4.29
CA ARG A 227 14.47 -13.97 3.40
C ARG A 227 13.77 -13.91 2.03
N LEU A 228 12.46 -13.66 1.99
CA LEU A 228 11.72 -13.46 0.75
C LEU A 228 12.30 -12.30 -0.07
N ILE A 229 12.59 -11.16 0.57
CA ILE A 229 13.14 -9.98 -0.10
C ILE A 229 14.55 -10.25 -0.62
N ASP A 230 15.43 -10.85 0.19
CA ASP A 230 16.79 -11.20 -0.22
C ASP A 230 16.79 -12.15 -1.44
N GLU A 231 15.90 -13.14 -1.46
CA GLU A 231 15.75 -14.05 -2.60
C GLU A 231 15.12 -13.34 -3.82
N ALA A 232 14.16 -12.44 -3.62
CA ALA A 232 13.60 -11.62 -4.70
C ALA A 232 14.70 -10.74 -5.34
N HIS A 233 15.51 -10.07 -4.53
CA HIS A 233 16.65 -9.27 -5.00
C HIS A 233 17.66 -10.11 -5.79
N SER A 234 17.95 -11.33 -5.34
CA SER A 234 18.87 -12.24 -6.05
C SER A 234 18.38 -12.60 -7.47
N LYS A 235 17.06 -12.46 -7.71
CA LYS A 235 16.41 -12.69 -9.01
C LYS A 235 16.18 -11.38 -9.79
N GLY A 236 16.56 -10.23 -9.23
CA GLY A 236 16.36 -8.91 -9.83
C GLY A 236 14.94 -8.35 -9.65
N LEU A 237 14.19 -8.86 -8.67
CA LEU A 237 12.85 -8.40 -8.33
C LEU A 237 12.92 -7.44 -7.14
N LYS A 238 12.32 -6.27 -7.25
CA LYS A 238 12.09 -5.33 -6.16
C LYS A 238 10.88 -5.73 -5.33
N VAL A 239 10.80 -5.24 -4.10
CA VAL A 239 9.64 -5.46 -3.22
C VAL A 239 9.13 -4.13 -2.68
N VAL A 240 7.84 -3.88 -2.86
CA VAL A 240 7.12 -2.70 -2.37
C VAL A 240 6.24 -3.13 -1.20
N MET A 241 6.39 -2.47 -0.06
CA MET A 241 5.61 -2.72 1.14
C MET A 241 4.39 -1.81 1.21
N ASP A 242 3.23 -2.37 1.51
CA ASP A 242 2.02 -1.62 1.80
C ASP A 242 2.01 -1.20 3.28
N MET A 243 1.85 0.10 3.55
CA MET A 243 1.80 0.68 4.88
C MET A 243 0.51 1.47 5.10
N ILE A 244 0.00 1.44 6.32
CA ILE A 244 -1.24 2.09 6.71
C ILE A 244 -0.95 3.07 7.85
N PHE A 245 -0.99 4.38 7.57
CA PHE A 245 -0.75 5.43 8.57
C PHE A 245 -1.99 6.22 8.93
N ASN A 246 -3.06 6.07 8.16
CA ASN A 246 -4.34 6.70 8.44
C ASN A 246 -5.01 6.12 9.69
N HIS A 247 -5.01 4.81 9.83
CA HIS A 247 -5.76 4.10 10.89
C HIS A 247 -5.01 2.89 11.41
N CYS A 248 -5.49 2.31 12.51
CA CYS A 248 -5.04 1.02 13.04
C CYS A 248 -6.22 0.04 13.15
N GLY A 249 -5.96 -1.22 13.47
CA GLY A 249 -7.00 -2.20 13.76
C GLY A 249 -7.63 -2.01 15.14
N MET A 250 -8.91 -2.37 15.30
CA MET A 250 -9.67 -2.22 16.55
C MET A 250 -9.06 -2.97 17.75
N GLU A 251 -8.28 -4.04 17.51
CA GLU A 251 -7.62 -4.81 18.56
C GLU A 251 -6.16 -4.36 18.80
N HIS A 252 -5.73 -3.23 18.20
CA HIS A 252 -4.41 -2.69 18.50
C HIS A 252 -4.29 -2.38 20.01
N PRO A 253 -3.17 -2.73 20.67
CA PRO A 253 -2.99 -2.50 22.12
C PRO A 253 -3.21 -1.05 22.57
N TRP A 254 -2.93 -0.07 21.72
CA TRP A 254 -3.20 1.35 22.01
C TRP A 254 -4.67 1.64 22.34
N LEU A 255 -5.60 0.86 21.78
CA LEU A 255 -7.03 1.09 22.00
C LEU A 255 -7.55 0.55 23.33
N GLN A 256 -6.70 -0.19 24.07
CA GLN A 256 -6.97 -0.62 25.42
C GLN A 256 -6.35 0.35 26.44
N ASP A 257 -5.22 0.96 26.07
CA ASP A 257 -4.47 1.92 26.88
C ASP A 257 -3.71 2.86 25.95
N MET A 258 -4.32 4.02 25.63
CA MET A 258 -3.72 4.98 24.71
C MET A 258 -2.57 5.73 25.36
N PRO A 259 -1.45 5.93 24.64
CA PRO A 259 -0.33 6.74 25.15
C PRO A 259 -0.75 8.16 25.56
N SER A 260 -1.61 8.81 24.75
CA SER A 260 -2.23 10.11 25.05
C SER A 260 -3.68 10.16 24.56
N LYS A 261 -4.46 11.10 25.10
CA LYS A 261 -5.88 11.27 24.73
C LYS A 261 -6.09 11.68 23.28
N ASP A 262 -5.11 12.32 22.68
CA ASP A 262 -5.08 12.78 21.29
C ASP A 262 -4.31 11.82 20.36
N TRP A 263 -4.15 10.54 20.75
CA TRP A 263 -3.53 9.51 19.90
C TRP A 263 -4.38 9.12 18.71
N LEU A 264 -5.71 9.18 18.88
CA LEU A 264 -6.72 8.97 17.85
C LEU A 264 -7.52 10.26 17.64
N ASN A 265 -8.07 10.40 16.44
CA ASN A 265 -9.20 11.31 16.21
C ASN A 265 -10.49 10.65 16.73
N TYR A 266 -11.33 11.42 17.42
CA TYR A 266 -12.60 10.95 18.04
C TYR A 266 -12.47 9.71 18.95
N PRO A 267 -11.56 9.69 19.94
CA PRO A 267 -11.34 8.54 20.81
C PRO A 267 -12.57 8.15 21.65
N GLU A 268 -13.51 9.07 21.87
CA GLU A 268 -14.78 8.84 22.57
C GLU A 268 -15.66 7.79 21.85
N TRP A 269 -15.46 7.57 20.57
CA TRP A 269 -16.21 6.60 19.78
C TRP A 269 -15.75 5.14 19.96
N LEU A 270 -14.64 4.91 20.64
CA LEU A 270 -14.11 3.55 20.87
C LEU A 270 -15.13 2.61 21.52
N THR A 271 -15.89 3.10 22.51
CA THR A 271 -16.88 2.27 23.20
C THR A 271 -18.03 1.88 22.28
N ALA A 272 -18.54 2.84 21.50
CA ALA A 272 -19.62 2.60 20.54
C ALA A 272 -19.17 1.63 19.44
N ALA A 273 -17.98 1.80 18.89
CA ALA A 273 -17.41 0.96 17.84
C ALA A 273 -17.17 -0.47 18.31
N LYS A 274 -16.62 -0.68 19.51
CA LYS A 274 -16.43 -2.01 20.12
C LYS A 274 -17.77 -2.73 20.31
N THR A 275 -18.80 -2.03 20.73
CA THR A 275 -20.14 -2.60 20.89
C THR A 275 -20.75 -3.01 19.53
N SER A 276 -20.55 -2.20 18.50
CA SER A 276 -20.98 -2.50 17.14
C SER A 276 -20.26 -3.72 16.57
N ALA A 277 -18.94 -3.78 16.67
CA ALA A 277 -18.12 -4.91 16.21
C ALA A 277 -18.50 -6.23 16.89
N THR A 278 -18.79 -6.21 18.19
CA THR A 278 -19.22 -7.40 18.94
C THR A 278 -20.57 -7.93 18.45
N LYS A 279 -21.51 -7.04 18.20
CA LYS A 279 -22.85 -7.43 17.66
C LYS A 279 -22.75 -8.06 16.28
N THR A 280 -21.82 -7.59 15.44
CA THR A 280 -21.58 -8.16 14.11
C THR A 280 -20.97 -9.55 14.19
N ALA A 281 -20.02 -9.77 15.11
CA ALA A 281 -19.41 -11.07 15.35
C ALA A 281 -20.42 -12.13 15.88
N GLU A 282 -21.51 -11.70 16.51
CA GLU A 282 -22.61 -12.56 16.97
C GLU A 282 -23.68 -12.82 15.89
N GLY A 283 -23.44 -12.43 14.64
CA GLY A 283 -24.34 -12.68 13.50
C GLY A 283 -25.56 -11.76 13.44
N GLN A 284 -25.60 -10.70 14.24
CA GLN A 284 -26.62 -9.65 14.11
C GLN A 284 -26.13 -8.62 13.07
N SER A 285 -26.66 -8.71 11.85
CA SER A 285 -26.39 -7.76 10.78
C SER A 285 -26.69 -6.33 11.23
N THR A 286 -25.66 -5.56 11.52
CA THR A 286 -25.75 -4.11 11.45
C THR A 286 -25.61 -3.76 9.99
N THR A 287 -26.71 -3.56 9.29
CA THR A 287 -26.72 -3.15 7.88
C THR A 287 -25.96 -1.84 7.76
N TYR A 288 -24.78 -1.91 7.18
CA TYR A 288 -24.01 -0.77 6.77
C TYR A 288 -24.72 -0.15 5.54
N ASN A 289 -25.65 0.72 5.80
CA ASN A 289 -26.22 1.59 4.79
C ASN A 289 -25.45 2.89 4.87
N GLY A 290 -24.48 3.17 4.01
CA GLY A 290 -23.70 4.40 3.88
C GLY A 290 -24.30 5.74 4.33
N GLY A 291 -25.14 5.69 5.33
CA GLY A 291 -25.74 6.78 6.11
C GLY A 291 -24.98 6.88 7.40
N LEU A 292 -24.74 8.07 7.85
CA LEU A 292 -24.20 8.49 9.13
C LEU A 292 -24.69 7.53 10.22
N ASN A 293 -23.82 6.62 10.63
CA ASN A 293 -24.11 5.80 11.78
C ASN A 293 -23.96 6.73 13.01
N GLU A 294 -25.06 7.01 13.69
CA GLU A 294 -25.09 7.87 14.88
C GLU A 294 -24.18 7.36 16.02
N LEU A 295 -23.62 6.16 15.89
CA LEU A 295 -22.82 5.51 16.92
C LEU A 295 -21.32 5.80 16.83
N TYR A 296 -20.80 6.30 15.70
CA TYR A 296 -19.39 6.66 15.54
C TYR A 296 -19.21 7.61 14.34
N LYS A 297 -18.12 8.38 14.34
CA LYS A 297 -17.83 9.34 13.29
C LYS A 297 -16.97 8.71 12.21
N GLN A 298 -17.62 8.29 11.13
CA GLN A 298 -16.96 7.73 9.97
C GLN A 298 -16.57 8.84 9.00
N THR A 299 -15.45 8.62 8.27
CA THR A 299 -15.07 9.52 7.18
C THR A 299 -16.19 9.66 6.14
N SER A 300 -16.32 10.84 5.56
CA SER A 300 -17.28 11.09 4.48
C SER A 300 -16.93 10.36 3.18
N TYR A 301 -15.74 9.81 3.04
CA TYR A 301 -15.13 9.27 1.82
C TYR A 301 -15.04 10.25 0.65
N LYS A 302 -15.36 11.50 0.87
CA LYS A 302 -15.28 12.55 -0.15
C LYS A 302 -13.91 13.21 -0.08
N LEU A 303 -13.02 12.87 -0.99
CA LEU A 303 -11.66 13.43 -1.02
C LEU A 303 -11.60 14.84 -1.61
N THR A 304 -12.65 15.29 -2.29
CA THR A 304 -12.69 16.62 -2.89
C THR A 304 -12.50 17.79 -1.91
N PRO A 305 -12.99 17.74 -0.64
CA PRO A 305 -12.70 18.80 0.32
C PRO A 305 -11.22 19.05 0.60
N THR A 306 -10.36 18.03 0.41
CA THR A 306 -8.91 18.17 0.65
C THR A 306 -8.21 19.06 -0.37
N VAL A 307 -8.85 19.33 -1.51
CA VAL A 307 -8.31 20.17 -2.61
C VAL A 307 -9.27 21.29 -3.02
N ASP A 308 -10.45 21.38 -2.42
CA ASP A 308 -11.45 22.39 -2.72
C ASP A 308 -11.12 23.70 -1.98
N PRO A 309 -10.87 24.83 -2.69
CA PRO A 309 -10.58 26.12 -2.06
C PRO A 309 -11.77 26.71 -1.28
N TYR A 310 -12.96 26.15 -1.43
CA TYR A 310 -14.20 26.61 -0.81
C TYR A 310 -14.73 25.62 0.24
N ALA A 311 -14.01 24.54 0.51
CA ALA A 311 -14.42 23.54 1.49
C ALA A 311 -14.64 24.17 2.87
N SER A 312 -15.70 23.74 3.56
CA SER A 312 -15.89 24.10 4.95
C SER A 312 -14.91 23.32 5.84
N ASP A 313 -14.57 23.88 6.98
CA ASP A 313 -13.78 23.18 8.02
C ASP A 313 -14.47 21.89 8.48
N PHE A 314 -15.80 21.90 8.48
CA PHE A 314 -16.62 20.74 8.82
C PHE A 314 -16.42 19.60 7.81
N ASP A 315 -16.57 19.87 6.49
CA ASP A 315 -16.44 18.84 5.45
C ASP A 315 -15.01 18.30 5.39
N LEU A 316 -14.01 19.16 5.54
CA LEU A 316 -12.61 18.75 5.60
C LEU A 316 -12.35 17.87 6.83
N GLY A 317 -12.83 18.26 8.00
CA GLY A 317 -12.72 17.47 9.23
C GLY A 317 -13.42 16.11 9.11
N GLU A 318 -14.63 16.06 8.53
CA GLU A 318 -15.34 14.79 8.28
C GLU A 318 -14.51 13.85 7.38
N THR A 319 -13.75 14.39 6.41
CA THR A 319 -12.93 13.60 5.51
C THR A 319 -11.67 13.07 6.19
N VAL A 320 -10.92 13.96 6.88
CA VAL A 320 -9.56 13.69 7.36
C VAL A 320 -9.53 13.09 8.77
N ASP A 321 -10.47 13.47 9.64
CA ASP A 321 -10.51 13.03 11.04
C ASP A 321 -11.48 11.86 11.27
N GLY A 322 -12.35 11.59 10.31
CA GLY A 322 -13.34 10.50 10.44
C GLY A 322 -12.69 9.12 10.31
N TRP A 323 -13.14 8.18 11.14
CA TRP A 323 -12.67 6.79 11.06
C TRP A 323 -13.01 6.16 9.71
N PHE A 324 -12.08 5.39 9.15
CA PHE A 324 -12.30 4.76 7.84
C PHE A 324 -13.51 3.81 7.87
N VAL A 325 -13.53 2.91 8.84
CA VAL A 325 -14.69 2.06 9.20
C VAL A 325 -14.63 1.81 10.72
N PRO A 326 -15.69 1.28 11.37
CA PRO A 326 -15.70 1.04 12.81
C PRO A 326 -14.56 0.15 13.33
N SER A 327 -14.05 -0.77 12.51
CA SER A 327 -12.93 -1.65 12.85
C SER A 327 -11.56 -1.02 12.58
N MET A 328 -11.51 0.22 12.06
CA MET A 328 -10.29 0.93 11.66
C MET A 328 -10.28 2.36 12.22
N PRO A 329 -10.03 2.53 13.54
CA PRO A 329 -9.95 3.83 14.21
C PRO A 329 -8.87 4.72 13.63
N ASP A 330 -9.20 5.99 13.42
CA ASP A 330 -8.33 6.97 12.79
C ASP A 330 -7.23 7.44 13.72
N LEU A 331 -5.99 7.44 13.23
CA LEU A 331 -4.81 7.91 13.95
C LEU A 331 -4.65 9.42 13.79
N ASN A 332 -4.29 10.12 14.87
CA ASN A 332 -4.06 11.55 14.82
C ASN A 332 -2.60 11.89 14.45
N GLN A 333 -2.30 12.01 13.15
CA GLN A 333 -0.95 12.32 12.64
C GLN A 333 -0.46 13.72 13.06
N ARG A 334 -1.30 14.57 13.65
CA ARG A 334 -0.90 15.85 14.26
C ARG A 334 -0.22 15.67 15.61
N ASN A 335 -0.37 14.51 16.27
CA ASN A 335 0.38 14.18 17.46
C ASN A 335 1.86 13.92 17.09
N PRO A 336 2.82 14.71 17.61
CA PRO A 336 4.22 14.62 17.17
C PRO A 336 4.90 13.31 17.57
N HIS A 337 4.47 12.69 18.66
CA HIS A 337 5.04 11.42 19.13
C HIS A 337 4.56 10.26 18.27
N LEU A 338 3.29 10.26 17.88
CA LEU A 338 2.75 9.30 16.94
C LEU A 338 3.40 9.47 15.55
N MET A 339 3.51 10.71 15.07
CA MET A 339 4.12 10.96 13.76
C MET A 339 5.58 10.50 13.72
N THR A 340 6.36 10.77 14.77
CA THR A 340 7.73 10.27 14.90
C THR A 340 7.79 8.74 14.91
N TYR A 341 6.86 8.10 15.61
CA TYR A 341 6.73 6.63 15.61
C TYR A 341 6.51 6.08 14.19
N LEU A 342 5.60 6.67 13.42
CA LEU A 342 5.29 6.25 12.04
C LEU A 342 6.46 6.50 11.07
N ILE A 343 7.14 7.64 11.20
CA ILE A 343 8.38 7.93 10.43
C ILE A 343 9.45 6.86 10.71
N GLN A 344 9.70 6.59 11.98
CA GLN A 344 10.69 5.59 12.39
C GLN A 344 10.30 4.18 11.96
N ASN A 345 9.01 3.86 11.95
CA ASN A 345 8.49 2.59 11.46
C ASN A 345 8.86 2.36 9.99
N SER A 346 8.65 3.35 9.11
CA SER A 346 9.05 3.25 7.70
C SER A 346 10.56 3.01 7.55
N LYS A 347 11.38 3.80 8.24
CA LYS A 347 12.84 3.67 8.19
C LYS A 347 13.31 2.31 8.71
N TRP A 348 12.69 1.84 9.78
CA TRP A 348 13.02 0.54 10.37
C TRP A 348 12.77 -0.61 9.39
N TRP A 349 11.63 -0.60 8.68
CA TRP A 349 11.35 -1.61 7.66
C TRP A 349 12.30 -1.51 6.47
N ILE A 350 12.58 -0.30 5.97
CA ILE A 350 13.56 -0.09 4.89
C ILE A 350 14.94 -0.66 5.27
N GLU A 351 15.40 -0.38 6.48
CA GLU A 351 16.74 -0.83 6.94
C GLU A 351 16.75 -2.30 7.36
N THR A 352 15.67 -2.84 7.94
CA THR A 352 15.64 -4.19 8.50
C THR A 352 15.51 -5.26 7.43
N VAL A 353 14.62 -5.05 6.46
CA VAL A 353 14.31 -6.08 5.45
C VAL A 353 14.72 -5.68 4.03
N GLY A 354 14.99 -4.40 3.79
CA GLY A 354 15.49 -3.92 2.50
C GLY A 354 14.41 -3.72 1.43
N ILE A 355 13.18 -3.33 1.81
CA ILE A 355 12.14 -2.99 0.83
C ILE A 355 12.58 -1.88 -0.12
N ASP A 356 12.11 -1.92 -1.37
CA ASP A 356 12.49 -1.00 -2.45
C ASP A 356 11.47 0.11 -2.71
N GLY A 357 10.37 0.11 -1.97
CA GLY A 357 9.34 1.14 -2.09
C GLY A 357 8.25 0.95 -1.06
N ILE A 358 7.44 1.98 -0.93
CA ILE A 358 6.25 1.97 -0.07
C ILE A 358 5.03 2.34 -0.91
N ARG A 359 3.94 1.59 -0.76
CA ARG A 359 2.59 2.05 -1.10
C ARG A 359 1.93 2.49 0.20
N MET A 360 1.51 3.74 0.27
CA MET A 360 0.79 4.27 1.42
C MET A 360 -0.70 4.23 1.17
N ASP A 361 -1.37 3.43 1.98
CA ASP A 361 -2.80 3.24 1.99
C ASP A 361 -3.55 4.54 2.33
N THR A 362 -4.69 4.76 1.70
CA THR A 362 -5.63 5.85 2.03
C THR A 362 -4.95 7.22 2.22
N TYR A 363 -3.94 7.54 1.42
CA TYR A 363 -3.04 8.69 1.62
C TYR A 363 -3.75 10.04 1.88
N PRO A 364 -4.80 10.43 1.12
CA PRO A 364 -5.46 11.72 1.30
C PRO A 364 -6.42 11.80 2.49
N TYR A 365 -6.68 10.68 3.18
CA TYR A 365 -7.51 10.66 4.39
C TYR A 365 -6.72 11.03 5.65
N ALA A 366 -5.40 10.87 5.65
CA ALA A 366 -4.54 11.25 6.75
C ALA A 366 -4.26 12.76 6.76
N ASP A 367 -3.85 13.30 7.91
CA ASP A 367 -3.47 14.72 8.02
C ASP A 367 -2.36 15.10 7.04
N ALA A 368 -2.66 16.02 6.11
CA ALA A 368 -1.77 16.37 5.01
C ALA A 368 -0.42 16.95 5.49
N VAL A 369 -0.42 17.69 6.61
CA VAL A 369 0.81 18.27 7.17
C VAL A 369 1.68 17.19 7.79
N GLY A 370 1.08 16.29 8.57
CA GLY A 370 1.78 15.12 9.13
C GLY A 370 2.39 14.24 8.03
N MET A 371 1.62 13.95 6.99
CA MET A 371 2.10 13.15 5.86
C MET A 371 3.21 13.85 5.07
N ALA A 372 3.17 15.17 4.92
CA ALA A 372 4.26 15.93 4.29
C ALA A 372 5.55 15.91 5.13
N VAL A 373 5.44 15.95 6.47
CA VAL A 373 6.60 15.79 7.37
C VAL A 373 7.22 14.40 7.20
N TRP A 374 6.40 13.35 7.17
CA TRP A 374 6.87 11.99 6.90
C TRP A 374 7.57 11.88 5.55
N MET A 375 6.95 12.34 4.47
CA MET A 375 7.52 12.26 3.13
C MET A 375 8.79 13.05 2.97
N LYS A 376 8.87 14.25 3.60
CA LYS A 376 10.09 15.06 3.61
C LYS A 376 11.24 14.31 4.27
N ASP A 377 11.02 13.74 5.44
CA ASP A 377 12.03 12.98 6.18
C ASP A 377 12.50 11.73 5.41
N ILE A 378 11.58 11.00 4.76
CA ILE A 378 11.91 9.85 3.90
C ILE A 378 12.75 10.29 2.69
N ASN A 379 12.36 11.35 1.98
CA ASN A 379 13.09 11.85 0.82
C ASN A 379 14.50 12.40 1.19
N GLU A 380 14.63 13.01 2.37
CA GLU A 380 15.94 13.47 2.87
C GLU A 380 16.87 12.29 3.20
N GLU A 381 16.34 11.24 3.84
CA GLU A 381 17.13 10.05 4.19
C GLU A 381 17.44 9.19 2.96
N TYR A 382 16.47 9.04 2.04
CA TYR A 382 16.52 8.13 0.88
C TYR A 382 16.17 8.89 -0.41
N PRO A 383 17.06 9.72 -0.95
CA PRO A 383 16.73 10.64 -2.07
C PRO A 383 16.36 9.94 -3.38
N ASN A 384 16.74 8.67 -3.56
CA ASN A 384 16.42 7.86 -4.74
C ASN A 384 15.29 6.84 -4.51
N TYR A 385 14.63 6.91 -3.35
CA TYR A 385 13.55 6.02 -2.98
C TYR A 385 12.22 6.47 -3.57
N ASN A 386 11.26 5.57 -3.69
CA ASN A 386 9.94 5.91 -4.19
C ASN A 386 8.82 5.48 -3.23
N VAL A 387 7.88 6.39 -3.05
CA VAL A 387 6.65 6.16 -2.30
C VAL A 387 5.47 6.50 -3.21
N VAL A 388 4.52 5.60 -3.33
CA VAL A 388 3.24 5.86 -4.00
C VAL A 388 2.13 5.98 -2.96
N GLY A 389 1.37 7.07 -3.03
CA GLY A 389 0.18 7.29 -2.21
C GLY A 389 -1.07 6.84 -2.98
N GLU A 390 -1.89 6.02 -2.32
CA GLU A 390 -3.21 5.75 -2.88
C GLU A 390 -4.05 7.02 -2.84
N SER A 391 -4.54 7.42 -4.01
CA SER A 391 -5.29 8.66 -4.22
C SER A 391 -6.51 8.37 -5.07
N TRP A 392 -7.56 7.80 -4.45
CA TRP A 392 -8.75 7.36 -5.18
C TRP A 392 -9.65 8.54 -5.57
N VAL A 393 -9.17 9.28 -6.55
CA VAL A 393 -9.91 10.36 -7.22
C VAL A 393 -9.78 10.21 -8.73
N THR A 394 -10.87 10.43 -9.45
CA THR A 394 -10.92 10.22 -10.89
C THR A 394 -10.69 11.50 -11.72
N GLU A 395 -10.40 12.61 -11.05
CA GLU A 395 -10.13 13.89 -11.71
C GLU A 395 -8.63 14.23 -11.64
N PRO A 396 -7.97 14.47 -12.79
CA PRO A 396 -6.52 14.64 -12.87
C PRO A 396 -5.97 15.77 -11.98
N ALA A 397 -6.72 16.86 -11.84
CA ALA A 397 -6.30 18.01 -11.04
C ALA A 397 -6.13 17.64 -9.56
N TYR A 398 -7.01 16.79 -9.01
CA TYR A 398 -6.92 16.36 -7.62
C TYR A 398 -5.73 15.43 -7.40
N THR A 399 -5.52 14.48 -8.31
CA THR A 399 -4.37 13.57 -8.24
C THR A 399 -3.05 14.33 -8.39
N ALA A 400 -2.96 15.26 -9.35
CA ALA A 400 -1.77 16.09 -9.57
C ALA A 400 -1.46 17.01 -8.38
N ALA A 401 -2.48 17.49 -7.65
CA ALA A 401 -2.30 18.31 -6.46
C ALA A 401 -1.54 17.55 -5.34
N LEU A 402 -1.65 16.24 -5.29
CA LEU A 402 -0.98 15.40 -4.28
C LEU A 402 0.49 15.10 -4.60
N GLN A 403 0.94 15.27 -5.85
CA GLN A 403 2.33 15.01 -6.21
C GLN A 403 3.26 16.11 -5.69
N LYS A 404 4.47 15.76 -5.25
CA LYS A 404 5.47 16.72 -4.79
C LYS A 404 5.74 17.80 -5.86
N ASP A 405 6.03 19.00 -5.38
CA ASP A 405 6.33 20.18 -6.22
C ASP A 405 5.15 20.62 -7.11
N SER A 406 3.92 20.16 -6.80
CA SER A 406 2.72 20.59 -7.49
C SER A 406 2.48 22.09 -7.30
N LYS A 407 2.14 22.78 -8.41
CA LYS A 407 1.81 24.20 -8.40
C LYS A 407 0.33 24.48 -8.06
N ILE A 408 -0.46 23.40 -8.02
CA ILE A 408 -1.90 23.46 -7.75
C ILE A 408 -2.30 22.86 -6.41
N THR A 409 -1.33 22.44 -5.58
CA THR A 409 -1.59 21.90 -4.24
C THR A 409 -2.19 23.01 -3.37
N PRO A 410 -3.39 22.81 -2.81
CA PRO A 410 -3.96 23.76 -1.86
C PRO A 410 -3.16 23.74 -0.56
N THR A 411 -3.17 24.88 0.15
CA THR A 411 -2.59 24.97 1.50
C THR A 411 -3.56 24.33 2.49
N PRO A 412 -3.20 23.22 3.17
CA PRO A 412 -4.09 22.57 4.09
C PRO A 412 -4.34 23.41 5.33
N GLN A 413 -5.51 23.23 5.96
CA GLN A 413 -5.85 23.89 7.21
C GLN A 413 -4.80 23.58 8.29
N GLY A 414 -4.47 24.58 9.08
CA GLY A 414 -3.46 24.44 10.16
C GLY A 414 -2.01 24.54 9.68
N TYR A 415 -1.74 24.63 8.40
CA TYR A 415 -0.39 24.86 7.89
C TYR A 415 0.10 26.27 8.25
N LYS A 416 1.24 26.34 8.93
CA LYS A 416 1.87 27.60 9.39
C LYS A 416 3.20 27.89 8.71
N GLY A 417 3.53 27.19 7.62
CA GLY A 417 4.75 27.41 6.84
C GLY A 417 4.76 28.75 6.11
N LYS A 418 5.96 29.26 5.83
CA LYS A 418 6.16 30.48 5.05
C LYS A 418 6.19 30.23 3.55
N GLU A 419 6.63 29.03 3.16
CA GLU A 419 6.72 28.57 1.77
C GLU A 419 5.36 27.99 1.32
N PRO A 420 5.08 27.93 0.03
CA PRO A 420 3.95 27.17 -0.49
C PRO A 420 3.96 25.72 0.05
N PHE A 421 2.78 25.18 0.33
CA PHE A 421 2.70 23.80 0.84
C PHE A 421 3.16 22.79 -0.21
N ASN A 422 4.02 21.88 0.19
CA ASN A 422 4.51 20.76 -0.63
C ASN A 422 4.21 19.44 0.09
N THR A 423 3.57 18.51 -0.59
CA THR A 423 3.27 17.19 -0.05
C THR A 423 4.52 16.29 0.06
N TYR A 424 5.55 16.58 -0.73
CA TYR A 424 6.74 15.73 -0.93
C TYR A 424 6.44 14.31 -1.45
N LEU A 425 5.20 13.97 -1.78
CA LEU A 425 4.82 12.64 -2.27
C LEU A 425 5.38 12.40 -3.68
N ASN A 426 6.18 11.35 -3.85
CA ASN A 426 6.86 11.06 -5.11
C ASN A 426 5.89 10.64 -6.23
N THR A 427 5.02 9.68 -5.93
CA THR A 427 4.15 9.00 -6.89
C THR A 427 2.71 8.97 -6.39
N VAL A 428 1.76 9.13 -7.30
CA VAL A 428 0.32 9.04 -7.06
C VAL A 428 -0.28 7.92 -7.91
N MET A 429 -1.42 7.34 -7.49
CA MET A 429 -2.13 6.33 -8.26
C MET A 429 -3.07 6.97 -9.27
N ASP A 430 -3.07 6.48 -10.52
CA ASP A 430 -3.86 7.01 -11.64
C ASP A 430 -5.25 6.38 -11.71
N PHE A 431 -6.10 6.71 -10.77
CA PHE A 431 -7.51 6.32 -10.81
C PHE A 431 -8.28 6.95 -11.97
N THR A 432 -7.77 8.06 -12.53
CA THR A 432 -8.33 8.66 -13.73
C THR A 432 -8.16 7.74 -14.94
N PHE A 433 -6.94 7.23 -15.16
CA PHE A 433 -6.68 6.26 -16.24
C PHE A 433 -7.49 4.98 -16.05
N PHE A 434 -7.52 4.44 -14.82
CA PHE A 434 -8.33 3.28 -14.47
C PHE A 434 -9.80 3.46 -14.86
N ASP A 435 -10.43 4.55 -14.41
CA ASP A 435 -11.83 4.83 -14.68
C ASP A 435 -12.10 4.98 -16.19
N ARG A 436 -11.31 5.81 -16.87
CA ARG A 436 -11.51 6.11 -18.29
C ARG A 436 -11.25 4.89 -19.18
N MET A 437 -10.26 4.05 -18.84
CA MET A 437 -9.97 2.82 -19.58
C MET A 437 -11.10 1.79 -19.41
N ASN A 438 -11.62 1.65 -18.19
CA ASN A 438 -12.72 0.72 -17.91
C ASN A 438 -14.02 1.14 -18.59
N LEU A 439 -14.26 2.42 -18.82
CA LEU A 439 -15.38 2.90 -19.63
C LEU A 439 -15.10 2.73 -21.13
N ALA A 440 -13.93 3.13 -21.60
CA ALA A 440 -13.57 3.14 -23.01
C ALA A 440 -13.61 1.76 -23.68
N LYS A 441 -13.24 0.70 -22.95
CA LYS A 441 -13.20 -0.67 -23.51
C LYS A 441 -14.54 -1.20 -24.01
N ASP A 442 -15.65 -0.63 -23.50
CA ASP A 442 -17.02 -1.07 -23.80
C ASP A 442 -17.77 -0.07 -24.73
N GLU A 443 -17.13 1.02 -25.12
CA GLU A 443 -17.72 2.06 -25.95
C GLU A 443 -17.11 2.04 -27.37
N GLU A 444 -17.96 1.86 -28.39
CA GLU A 444 -17.57 1.86 -29.80
C GLU A 444 -18.16 3.08 -30.51
N THR A 445 -17.53 4.23 -30.36
CA THR A 445 -18.04 5.49 -30.89
C THR A 445 -16.90 6.48 -31.13
N ASP A 446 -17.11 7.40 -32.08
CA ASP A 446 -16.22 8.54 -32.31
C ASP A 446 -16.69 9.81 -31.54
N ASP A 447 -17.61 9.67 -30.58
CA ASP A 447 -18.03 10.77 -29.69
C ASP A 447 -16.82 11.33 -28.95
N TRP A 448 -16.74 12.66 -28.88
CA TRP A 448 -15.62 13.41 -28.31
C TRP A 448 -15.26 13.01 -26.87
N TRP A 449 -16.24 12.52 -26.10
CA TRP A 449 -16.09 12.19 -24.68
C TRP A 449 -16.19 10.70 -24.37
N LYS A 450 -16.28 9.84 -25.40
CA LYS A 450 -16.48 8.39 -25.24
C LYS A 450 -15.46 7.59 -26.03
N GLY A 451 -15.47 6.27 -25.79
CA GLY A 451 -14.57 5.34 -26.45
C GLY A 451 -13.11 5.73 -26.26
N LEU A 452 -12.29 5.56 -27.31
CA LEU A 452 -10.86 5.88 -27.26
C LEU A 452 -10.56 7.38 -27.01
N ASN A 453 -11.51 8.29 -27.28
CA ASN A 453 -11.37 9.71 -26.95
C ASN A 453 -11.27 9.96 -25.42
N ARG A 454 -11.85 9.08 -24.59
CA ARG A 454 -11.63 9.14 -23.13
C ARG A 454 -10.16 9.03 -22.78
N LEU A 455 -9.44 8.11 -23.43
CA LEU A 455 -8.02 7.84 -23.18
C LEU A 455 -7.16 8.99 -23.68
N TYR A 456 -7.47 9.51 -24.88
CA TYR A 456 -6.83 10.73 -25.38
C TYR A 456 -6.94 11.87 -24.37
N ASN A 457 -8.15 12.10 -23.83
CA ASN A 457 -8.41 13.18 -22.89
C ASN A 457 -7.72 12.99 -21.52
N VAL A 458 -7.40 11.75 -21.09
CA VAL A 458 -6.61 11.52 -19.86
C VAL A 458 -5.24 12.18 -19.97
N PHE A 459 -4.52 11.91 -21.07
CA PHE A 459 -3.13 12.37 -21.24
C PHE A 459 -3.01 13.85 -21.59
N VAL A 460 -4.09 14.48 -22.04
CA VAL A 460 -4.15 15.94 -22.23
C VAL A 460 -3.83 16.70 -20.94
N TYR A 461 -4.17 16.12 -19.78
CA TYR A 461 -3.94 16.72 -18.47
C TYR A 461 -2.55 16.47 -17.87
N ASP A 462 -1.65 15.81 -18.59
CA ASP A 462 -0.29 15.52 -18.09
C ASP A 462 0.49 16.79 -17.72
N TYR A 463 0.15 17.94 -18.28
CA TYR A 463 0.74 19.23 -17.93
C TYR A 463 0.46 19.68 -16.48
N LEU A 464 -0.53 19.08 -15.81
CA LEU A 464 -0.83 19.35 -14.40
C LEU A 464 0.15 18.68 -13.45
N TYR A 465 0.73 17.54 -13.86
CA TYR A 465 1.64 16.77 -13.03
C TYR A 465 3.06 17.35 -13.12
N PRO A 466 3.73 17.64 -11.99
CA PRO A 466 5.16 17.96 -12.01
C PRO A 466 6.02 16.87 -12.66
N ASN A 467 5.64 15.60 -12.49
CA ASN A 467 6.30 14.46 -13.11
C ASN A 467 5.30 13.38 -13.55
N PRO A 468 4.77 13.44 -14.79
CA PRO A 468 3.85 12.42 -15.29
C PRO A 468 4.42 10.98 -15.28
N SER A 469 5.74 10.81 -15.37
CA SER A 469 6.38 9.49 -15.31
C SER A 469 6.42 8.88 -13.91
N SER A 470 6.08 9.66 -12.88
CA SER A 470 5.88 9.22 -11.50
C SER A 470 4.40 9.14 -11.14
N VAL A 471 3.58 8.66 -12.04
CA VAL A 471 2.16 8.34 -11.81
C VAL A 471 1.98 6.85 -12.05
N MET A 472 1.38 6.11 -11.12
CA MET A 472 1.21 4.67 -11.20
C MET A 472 -0.16 4.33 -11.78
N ALA A 473 -0.17 3.78 -12.99
CA ALA A 473 -1.38 3.39 -13.71
C ALA A 473 -1.68 1.90 -13.57
N PHE A 474 -2.94 1.54 -13.67
CA PHE A 474 -3.43 0.18 -13.55
C PHE A 474 -4.77 0.01 -14.28
N LEU A 475 -5.11 -1.24 -14.64
CA LEU A 475 -6.42 -1.59 -15.21
C LEU A 475 -7.42 -2.04 -14.15
N ASP A 476 -6.92 -2.69 -13.12
CA ASP A 476 -7.64 -3.20 -11.96
C ASP A 476 -6.69 -3.41 -10.77
N ASN A 477 -7.26 -3.58 -9.59
CA ASN A 477 -6.55 -3.93 -8.37
C ASN A 477 -7.49 -4.71 -7.41
N HIS A 478 -7.05 -4.93 -6.18
CA HIS A 478 -7.80 -5.66 -5.16
C HIS A 478 -9.08 -4.94 -4.65
N ASP A 479 -9.25 -3.66 -4.96
CA ASP A 479 -10.38 -2.84 -4.52
C ASP A 479 -11.38 -2.52 -5.64
N THR A 480 -11.09 -2.96 -6.87
CA THR A 480 -11.92 -2.69 -8.04
C THR A 480 -12.46 -3.98 -8.65
N ASP A 481 -13.43 -3.88 -9.54
CA ASP A 481 -13.76 -5.00 -10.42
C ASP A 481 -12.53 -5.39 -11.24
N ARG A 482 -12.36 -6.68 -11.56
CA ARG A 482 -11.38 -7.11 -12.54
C ARG A 482 -11.66 -6.44 -13.89
N PHE A 483 -10.63 -6.14 -14.66
CA PHE A 483 -10.77 -5.40 -15.92
C PHE A 483 -11.76 -6.05 -16.89
N LEU A 484 -11.80 -7.37 -16.96
CA LEU A 484 -12.77 -8.12 -17.76
C LEU A 484 -14.14 -8.28 -17.08
N GLY A 485 -14.30 -7.83 -15.82
CA GLY A 485 -15.51 -8.11 -15.04
C GLY A 485 -15.74 -9.62 -14.94
N ASN A 486 -16.91 -10.10 -15.37
CA ASN A 486 -17.21 -11.52 -15.52
C ASN A 486 -16.99 -12.05 -16.95
N GLY A 487 -16.44 -11.22 -17.85
CA GLY A 487 -16.16 -11.57 -19.24
C GLY A 487 -14.85 -12.29 -19.43
N LYS A 488 -14.57 -12.64 -20.70
CA LYS A 488 -13.34 -13.33 -21.13
C LYS A 488 -12.78 -12.75 -22.42
N ASP A 489 -13.09 -11.50 -22.74
CA ASP A 489 -12.65 -10.85 -23.98
C ASP A 489 -11.14 -10.55 -23.91
N MET A 490 -10.35 -11.49 -24.41
CA MET A 490 -8.88 -11.41 -24.41
C MET A 490 -8.37 -10.22 -25.23
N ASP A 491 -9.04 -9.83 -26.31
CA ASP A 491 -8.57 -8.75 -27.17
C ASP A 491 -8.75 -7.39 -26.49
N LYS A 492 -9.84 -7.18 -25.73
CA LYS A 492 -9.99 -6.00 -24.88
C LYS A 492 -8.90 -5.94 -23.80
N LEU A 493 -8.57 -7.08 -23.18
CA LEU A 493 -7.50 -7.14 -22.19
C LEU A 493 -6.14 -6.82 -22.81
N LYS A 494 -5.83 -7.34 -23.99
CA LYS A 494 -4.59 -7.03 -24.73
C LYS A 494 -4.48 -5.54 -25.05
N GLN A 495 -5.58 -4.90 -25.47
CA GLN A 495 -5.59 -3.45 -25.73
C GLN A 495 -5.26 -2.66 -24.46
N GLY A 496 -5.93 -2.99 -23.34
CA GLY A 496 -5.67 -2.34 -22.06
C GLY A 496 -4.23 -2.53 -21.58
N LEU A 497 -3.71 -3.75 -21.65
CA LEU A 497 -2.34 -4.06 -21.23
C LEU A 497 -1.29 -3.44 -22.15
N ALA A 498 -1.49 -3.46 -23.48
CA ALA A 498 -0.56 -2.80 -24.40
C ALA A 498 -0.48 -1.30 -24.14
N LEU A 499 -1.61 -0.66 -23.91
CA LEU A 499 -1.64 0.77 -23.55
C LEU A 499 -0.96 1.00 -22.19
N LEU A 500 -1.36 0.27 -21.13
CA LEU A 500 -0.77 0.37 -19.79
C LEU A 500 0.75 0.24 -19.80
N LEU A 501 1.28 -0.68 -20.59
CA LEU A 501 2.71 -1.01 -20.65
C LEU A 501 3.52 -0.09 -21.56
N THR A 502 2.87 0.77 -22.35
CA THR A 502 3.55 1.69 -23.25
C THR A 502 3.44 3.16 -22.84
N ILE A 503 2.42 3.58 -22.09
CA ILE A 503 2.24 4.97 -21.65
C ILE A 503 3.35 5.43 -20.71
N ASN A 504 3.54 6.75 -20.61
CA ASN A 504 4.50 7.39 -19.72
C ASN A 504 4.04 7.34 -18.25
N ARG A 505 3.89 6.13 -17.70
CA ARG A 505 3.44 5.83 -16.33
C ARG A 505 4.26 4.68 -15.75
N ILE A 506 4.13 4.48 -14.43
CA ILE A 506 4.59 3.27 -13.75
C ILE A 506 3.45 2.25 -13.83
N PRO A 507 3.59 1.15 -14.58
CA PRO A 507 2.50 0.18 -14.72
C PRO A 507 2.39 -0.75 -13.51
N GLN A 508 1.14 -1.01 -13.08
CA GLN A 508 0.81 -2.02 -12.08
C GLN A 508 -0.13 -3.05 -12.69
N LEU A 509 0.21 -4.31 -12.51
CA LEU A 509 -0.61 -5.49 -12.84
C LEU A 509 -1.20 -6.08 -11.57
N TYR A 510 -2.41 -6.60 -11.65
CA TYR A 510 -3.04 -7.34 -10.56
C TYR A 510 -2.89 -8.84 -10.78
N TYR A 511 -2.56 -9.61 -9.72
CA TYR A 511 -2.27 -11.06 -9.85
C TYR A 511 -3.39 -11.82 -10.55
N GLY A 512 -3.00 -12.74 -11.41
CA GLY A 512 -3.91 -13.57 -12.19
C GLY A 512 -4.47 -12.92 -13.46
N THR A 513 -4.15 -11.64 -13.76
CA THR A 513 -4.50 -11.01 -15.04
C THR A 513 -3.90 -11.76 -16.21
N GLU A 514 -2.68 -12.27 -16.05
CA GLU A 514 -1.93 -13.05 -17.04
C GLU A 514 -2.54 -14.42 -17.35
N ILE A 515 -3.43 -14.91 -16.50
CA ILE A 515 -4.18 -16.16 -16.67
C ILE A 515 -5.70 -15.93 -16.73
N LEU A 516 -6.12 -14.74 -17.13
CA LEU A 516 -7.52 -14.36 -17.37
C LEU A 516 -8.43 -14.50 -16.13
N MET A 517 -7.90 -14.34 -14.91
CA MET A 517 -8.75 -14.26 -13.73
C MET A 517 -9.72 -13.09 -13.85
N ASN A 518 -10.98 -13.34 -13.56
CA ASN A 518 -12.08 -12.39 -13.68
C ASN A 518 -12.87 -12.29 -12.36
N GLY A 519 -13.82 -11.37 -12.26
CA GLY A 519 -14.67 -11.18 -11.10
C GLY A 519 -15.17 -9.76 -10.96
N THR A 520 -16.27 -9.61 -10.22
CA THR A 520 -16.84 -8.30 -9.87
C THR A 520 -17.15 -8.22 -8.39
N LYS A 521 -17.12 -7.01 -7.84
CA LYS A 521 -17.44 -6.70 -6.44
C LYS A 521 -18.96 -6.73 -6.13
N LYS A 522 -19.82 -6.97 -7.12
CA LYS A 522 -21.30 -6.94 -6.96
C LYS A 522 -21.81 -7.84 -5.84
N VAL A 523 -21.08 -8.89 -5.49
CA VAL A 523 -21.43 -9.81 -4.41
C VAL A 523 -20.59 -9.51 -3.17
N THR A 524 -19.26 -9.68 -3.25
CA THR A 524 -18.31 -9.31 -2.19
C THR A 524 -16.96 -8.99 -2.81
N ASP A 525 -16.09 -8.29 -2.07
CA ASP A 525 -14.70 -8.05 -2.46
C ASP A 525 -13.92 -9.36 -2.68
N GLY A 526 -14.29 -10.42 -1.96
CA GLY A 526 -13.67 -11.73 -2.10
C GLY A 526 -13.72 -12.32 -3.51
N HIS A 527 -14.73 -11.93 -4.34
CA HIS A 527 -14.82 -12.40 -5.73
C HIS A 527 -13.73 -11.83 -6.65
N VAL A 528 -13.28 -10.61 -6.41
CA VAL A 528 -12.14 -10.05 -7.15
C VAL A 528 -10.80 -10.46 -6.54
N ARG A 529 -10.83 -11.05 -5.33
CA ARG A 529 -9.70 -11.51 -4.53
C ARG A 529 -9.65 -13.04 -4.44
N ALA A 530 -10.04 -13.73 -5.53
CA ALA A 530 -10.04 -15.19 -5.59
C ALA A 530 -8.63 -15.77 -5.47
N ASP A 531 -8.52 -17.03 -5.02
CA ASP A 531 -7.24 -17.74 -4.92
C ASP A 531 -6.57 -17.89 -6.30
N PHE A 532 -5.24 -17.77 -6.32
CA PHE A 532 -4.47 -18.13 -7.51
C PHE A 532 -4.49 -19.66 -7.69
N PRO A 533 -4.92 -20.18 -8.85
CA PRO A 533 -5.09 -21.61 -9.05
C PRO A 533 -3.75 -22.36 -9.00
N GLY A 534 -3.63 -23.33 -8.10
CA GLY A 534 -2.40 -24.08 -7.85
C GLY A 534 -1.59 -23.56 -6.66
N GLY A 535 -2.04 -22.49 -6.01
CA GLY A 535 -1.38 -21.94 -4.83
C GLY A 535 -1.62 -22.73 -3.55
N PHE A 536 -2.59 -23.64 -3.54
CA PHE A 536 -3.01 -24.29 -2.29
C PHE A 536 -3.11 -25.81 -2.43
N PRO A 537 -2.85 -26.54 -1.33
CA PRO A 537 -3.03 -27.99 -1.30
C PRO A 537 -4.48 -28.36 -1.69
N GLY A 538 -4.61 -29.33 -2.58
CA GLY A 538 -5.92 -29.82 -3.05
C GLY A 538 -6.47 -29.08 -4.27
N ASP A 539 -5.78 -28.07 -4.78
CA ASP A 539 -6.17 -27.44 -6.04
C ASP A 539 -6.12 -28.45 -7.19
N GLN A 540 -7.17 -28.41 -8.04
CA GLN A 540 -7.33 -29.38 -9.14
C GLN A 540 -6.37 -29.11 -10.31
N ARG A 541 -5.79 -27.92 -10.38
CA ARG A 541 -4.84 -27.51 -11.42
C ARG A 541 -3.79 -26.55 -10.85
N ASN A 542 -2.67 -26.43 -11.53
CA ASN A 542 -1.60 -25.53 -11.13
C ASN A 542 -1.28 -24.54 -12.27
N ALA A 543 -1.81 -23.31 -12.17
CA ALA A 543 -1.61 -22.28 -13.19
C ALA A 543 -0.20 -21.65 -13.15
N PHE A 544 0.63 -21.96 -12.17
CA PHE A 544 2.05 -21.59 -12.22
C PHE A 544 2.81 -22.31 -13.34
N THR A 545 2.30 -23.46 -13.80
CA THR A 545 2.94 -24.25 -14.86
C THR A 545 2.14 -24.19 -16.16
N LYS A 546 2.82 -24.38 -17.28
CA LYS A 546 2.22 -24.40 -18.62
C LYS A 546 1.17 -25.51 -18.76
N GLU A 547 1.43 -26.66 -18.16
CA GLU A 547 0.57 -27.84 -18.21
C GLU A 547 -0.74 -27.64 -17.42
N GLY A 548 -0.68 -26.85 -16.36
CA GLY A 548 -1.84 -26.57 -15.52
C GLY A 548 -2.69 -25.40 -15.99
N ARG A 549 -2.21 -24.61 -16.97
CA ARG A 549 -2.97 -23.54 -17.61
C ARG A 549 -3.80 -24.09 -18.76
N THR A 550 -4.97 -23.50 -19.02
CA THR A 550 -5.74 -23.77 -20.25
C THR A 550 -5.00 -23.24 -21.48
N ALA A 551 -5.46 -23.60 -22.67
CA ALA A 551 -4.89 -23.08 -23.92
C ALA A 551 -5.02 -21.55 -24.02
N GLU A 552 -6.14 -20.98 -23.60
CA GLU A 552 -6.39 -19.55 -23.59
C GLU A 552 -5.51 -18.83 -22.56
N GLU A 553 -5.38 -19.38 -21.35
CA GLU A 553 -4.49 -18.85 -20.31
C GLU A 553 -3.01 -18.88 -20.75
N ASN A 554 -2.57 -19.96 -21.41
CA ASN A 554 -1.22 -20.02 -21.99
C ASN A 554 -1.02 -18.97 -23.08
N ALA A 555 -2.01 -18.79 -23.97
CA ALA A 555 -1.92 -17.78 -25.01
C ALA A 555 -1.82 -16.35 -24.43
N MET A 556 -2.58 -16.05 -23.36
CA MET A 556 -2.52 -14.76 -22.71
C MET A 556 -1.19 -14.57 -21.95
N PHE A 557 -0.76 -15.59 -21.21
CA PHE A 557 0.51 -15.59 -20.48
C PHE A 557 1.71 -15.35 -21.41
N ASP A 558 1.79 -16.10 -22.50
CA ASP A 558 2.88 -16.00 -23.49
C ASP A 558 2.88 -14.64 -24.19
N TRP A 559 1.69 -14.09 -24.49
CA TRP A 559 1.53 -12.76 -25.06
C TRP A 559 2.03 -11.67 -24.10
N LEU A 560 1.58 -11.69 -22.86
CA LEU A 560 1.97 -10.71 -21.84
C LEU A 560 3.46 -10.83 -21.50
N ARG A 561 3.96 -12.04 -21.34
CA ARG A 561 5.37 -12.33 -21.12
C ARG A 561 6.26 -11.75 -22.23
N THR A 562 5.87 -11.92 -23.48
CA THR A 562 6.60 -11.36 -24.64
C THR A 562 6.65 -9.82 -24.53
N LEU A 563 5.53 -9.18 -24.23
CA LEU A 563 5.44 -7.73 -24.11
C LEU A 563 6.25 -7.19 -22.92
N LEU A 564 6.21 -7.88 -21.77
CA LEU A 564 6.96 -7.48 -20.57
C LEU A 564 8.48 -7.58 -20.77
N HIS A 565 8.96 -8.68 -21.35
CA HIS A 565 10.38 -8.84 -21.64
C HIS A 565 10.90 -7.86 -22.70
N TRP A 566 10.10 -7.57 -23.74
CA TRP A 566 10.42 -6.53 -24.71
C TRP A 566 10.50 -5.15 -24.04
N ARG A 567 9.51 -4.82 -23.19
CA ARG A 567 9.45 -3.54 -22.51
C ARG A 567 10.69 -3.28 -21.64
N GLN A 568 11.18 -4.30 -20.90
CA GLN A 568 12.39 -4.18 -20.09
C GLN A 568 13.63 -3.75 -20.90
N GLN A 569 13.65 -4.03 -22.20
CA GLN A 569 14.77 -3.74 -23.09
C GLN A 569 14.53 -2.48 -23.94
N SER A 570 13.32 -1.91 -23.89
CA SER A 570 12.93 -0.77 -24.72
C SER A 570 13.28 0.56 -24.05
N ASP A 571 14.47 1.09 -24.35
CA ASP A 571 14.85 2.45 -23.94
C ASP A 571 13.86 3.50 -24.47
N VAL A 572 13.23 3.25 -25.61
CA VAL A 572 12.21 4.13 -26.21
C VAL A 572 11.01 4.30 -25.26
N ILE A 573 10.52 3.23 -24.67
CA ILE A 573 9.42 3.30 -23.69
C ILE A 573 9.89 3.87 -22.35
N ILE A 574 11.09 3.45 -21.90
CA ILE A 574 11.59 3.82 -20.57
C ILE A 574 12.08 5.27 -20.50
N LYS A 575 12.73 5.76 -21.56
CA LYS A 575 13.42 7.07 -21.57
C LYS A 575 12.83 8.06 -22.58
N GLY A 576 12.05 7.58 -23.55
CA GLY A 576 11.58 8.36 -24.68
C GLY A 576 10.48 9.34 -24.34
N SER A 577 10.24 10.24 -25.28
CA SER A 577 9.07 11.13 -25.31
C SER A 577 7.82 10.35 -25.71
N GLN A 578 6.65 10.87 -25.36
CA GLN A 578 5.36 10.32 -25.78
C GLN A 578 4.62 11.36 -26.62
N LYS A 579 4.04 10.91 -27.73
CA LYS A 579 3.11 11.67 -28.56
C LYS A 579 1.89 10.79 -28.82
N HIS A 580 0.73 11.38 -28.92
CA HIS A 580 -0.49 10.66 -29.30
C HIS A 580 -1.33 11.47 -30.27
N TYR A 581 -2.12 10.77 -31.07
CA TYR A 581 -2.97 11.35 -32.09
C TYR A 581 -4.44 11.24 -31.66
N CYS A 582 -5.26 12.25 -31.98
CA CYS A 582 -6.70 12.17 -31.74
C CYS A 582 -7.27 10.91 -32.41
N PRO A 583 -8.04 10.09 -31.71
CA PRO A 583 -8.68 8.92 -32.31
C PRO A 583 -9.57 9.31 -33.49
N GLN A 584 -9.47 8.56 -34.59
CA GLN A 584 -10.28 8.75 -35.78
C GLN A 584 -10.79 7.43 -36.33
N ALA A 585 -12.07 7.35 -36.67
CA ALA A 585 -12.70 6.15 -37.21
C ALA A 585 -12.39 4.89 -36.40
N GLY A 586 -12.39 4.99 -35.08
CA GLY A 586 -12.11 3.90 -34.15
C GLY A 586 -10.63 3.53 -33.99
N VAL A 587 -9.70 4.25 -34.64
CA VAL A 587 -8.25 4.00 -34.52
C VAL A 587 -7.59 5.02 -33.59
N TYR A 588 -6.85 4.54 -32.61
CA TYR A 588 -6.01 5.34 -31.71
C TYR A 588 -4.55 5.00 -31.88
N VAL A 589 -3.70 6.02 -32.02
CA VAL A 589 -2.26 5.85 -32.22
C VAL A 589 -1.49 6.64 -31.20
N MET A 590 -0.51 5.97 -30.60
CA MET A 590 0.46 6.57 -29.67
C MET A 590 1.88 6.24 -30.18
N SER A 591 2.74 7.25 -30.22
CA SER A 591 4.11 7.16 -30.68
C SER A 591 5.07 7.55 -29.58
N HIS A 592 6.23 6.88 -29.55
CA HIS A 592 7.35 7.18 -28.66
C HIS A 592 8.63 7.30 -29.46
N GLU A 593 9.50 8.21 -29.04
CA GLU A 593 10.81 8.40 -29.70
C GLU A 593 11.92 8.54 -28.65
N TYR A 594 13.03 7.89 -28.90
CA TYR A 594 14.27 8.04 -28.15
C TYR A 594 15.48 7.82 -29.07
N GLN A 595 16.33 8.85 -29.20
CA GLN A 595 17.57 8.79 -30.00
C GLN A 595 17.37 8.27 -31.44
N GLY A 596 16.29 8.71 -32.08
CA GLY A 596 15.96 8.34 -33.45
C GLY A 596 15.39 6.93 -33.63
N LYS A 597 15.09 6.24 -32.55
CA LYS A 597 14.31 4.98 -32.55
C LYS A 597 12.88 5.28 -32.14
N HIS A 598 11.96 4.58 -32.76
CA HIS A 598 10.53 4.80 -32.56
C HIS A 598 9.82 3.54 -32.12
N VAL A 599 8.77 3.72 -31.32
CA VAL A 599 7.78 2.68 -31.00
C VAL A 599 6.41 3.29 -31.23
N MET A 600 5.54 2.57 -31.93
CA MET A 600 4.17 3.02 -32.19
C MET A 600 3.18 1.95 -31.78
N LEU A 601 2.22 2.33 -30.93
CA LEU A 601 1.05 1.53 -30.56
C LEU A 601 -0.12 1.97 -31.41
N ILE A 602 -0.78 1.04 -32.09
CA ILE A 602 -1.96 1.25 -32.94
C ILE A 602 -3.09 0.37 -32.43
N LEU A 603 -4.19 0.97 -32.02
CA LEU A 603 -5.36 0.27 -31.48
C LEU A 603 -6.57 0.48 -32.39
N ASN A 604 -7.27 -0.60 -32.75
CA ASN A 604 -8.62 -0.56 -33.27
C ASN A 604 -9.62 -0.79 -32.12
N GLY A 605 -10.25 0.26 -31.61
CA GLY A 605 -11.19 0.21 -30.51
C GLY A 605 -12.59 -0.32 -30.86
N THR A 606 -12.79 -0.86 -32.08
CA THR A 606 -14.10 -1.31 -32.56
C THR A 606 -14.15 -2.81 -32.81
N SER A 607 -15.35 -3.38 -32.81
CA SER A 607 -15.63 -4.78 -33.19
C SER A 607 -15.67 -5.02 -34.70
N LYS A 608 -15.28 -4.03 -35.51
CA LYS A 608 -15.23 -4.09 -36.97
C LYS A 608 -13.81 -3.84 -37.44
N GLU A 609 -13.54 -4.21 -38.69
CA GLU A 609 -12.29 -3.83 -39.35
C GLU A 609 -12.20 -2.30 -39.44
N ALA A 610 -10.99 -1.77 -39.24
CA ALA A 610 -10.66 -0.38 -39.41
C ALA A 610 -9.45 -0.22 -40.34
N THR A 611 -9.21 0.98 -40.83
CA THR A 611 -8.07 1.25 -41.72
C THR A 611 -7.07 2.15 -41.00
N PHE A 612 -5.84 1.68 -40.84
CA PHE A 612 -4.71 2.54 -40.49
C PHE A 612 -4.38 3.43 -41.70
N LYS A 613 -4.50 4.74 -41.54
CA LYS A 613 -4.25 5.75 -42.59
C LYS A 613 -2.89 6.40 -42.35
N SER A 614 -1.83 5.85 -42.94
CA SER A 614 -0.44 6.30 -42.74
C SER A 614 -0.23 7.80 -42.98
N ASP A 615 -1.02 8.41 -43.85
CA ASP A 615 -0.95 9.83 -44.15
C ASP A 615 -1.17 10.75 -42.94
N ILE A 616 -1.89 10.30 -41.93
CA ILE A 616 -2.15 11.05 -40.70
C ILE A 616 -0.88 11.15 -39.85
N TYR A 617 0.01 10.18 -39.93
CA TYR A 617 1.14 9.98 -39.02
C TYR A 617 2.50 10.30 -39.65
N LYS A 618 2.53 11.07 -40.76
CA LYS A 618 3.76 11.40 -41.53
C LYS A 618 4.84 12.10 -40.74
N GLU A 619 4.51 12.77 -39.66
CA GLU A 619 5.50 13.42 -38.81
C GLU A 619 6.33 12.43 -38.00
N ASP A 620 5.79 11.22 -37.74
CA ASP A 620 6.48 10.15 -37.03
C ASP A 620 6.88 8.99 -37.95
N ILE A 621 6.24 8.86 -39.12
CA ILE A 621 6.49 7.77 -40.08
C ILE A 621 7.09 8.33 -41.38
N PRO A 622 8.42 8.29 -41.56
CA PRO A 622 9.05 8.60 -42.84
C PRO A 622 8.55 7.70 -43.98
N SER A 623 8.62 8.21 -45.21
CA SER A 623 8.22 7.44 -46.40
C SER A 623 9.08 6.17 -46.55
N GLY A 624 8.44 5.03 -46.82
CA GLY A 624 9.11 3.73 -46.98
C GLY A 624 9.52 3.06 -45.66
N THR A 625 8.95 3.48 -44.54
CA THR A 625 9.24 2.88 -43.22
C THR A 625 8.63 1.50 -43.11
N VAL A 626 9.51 0.48 -42.99
CA VAL A 626 9.14 -0.90 -42.65
C VAL A 626 9.49 -1.14 -41.21
N ALA A 627 8.48 -1.34 -40.37
CA ALA A 627 8.60 -1.56 -38.94
C ALA A 627 8.54 -3.06 -38.57
N ARG A 628 9.13 -3.43 -37.46
CA ARG A 628 9.00 -4.76 -36.87
C ARG A 628 7.82 -4.77 -35.88
N GLU A 629 6.86 -5.61 -36.08
CA GLU A 629 5.79 -5.86 -35.11
C GLU A 629 6.37 -6.66 -33.93
N VAL A 630 6.23 -6.10 -32.73
CA VAL A 630 6.91 -6.58 -31.51
C VAL A 630 6.45 -7.98 -31.10
N LEU A 631 5.16 -8.26 -31.17
CA LEU A 631 4.55 -9.47 -30.61
C LEU A 631 4.69 -10.69 -31.55
N THR A 632 4.75 -10.45 -32.84
CA THR A 632 4.86 -11.52 -33.86
C THR A 632 6.21 -11.58 -34.54
N GLY A 633 7.02 -10.53 -34.42
CA GLY A 633 8.29 -10.39 -35.14
C GLY A 633 8.18 -10.11 -36.64
N LYS A 634 6.97 -9.94 -37.19
CA LYS A 634 6.72 -9.70 -38.60
C LYS A 634 7.07 -8.27 -39.01
N SER A 635 7.52 -8.09 -40.23
CA SER A 635 7.69 -6.77 -40.84
C SER A 635 6.38 -6.25 -41.40
N ILE A 636 6.09 -4.99 -41.16
CA ILE A 636 4.89 -4.27 -41.66
C ILE A 636 5.39 -2.96 -42.31
N ASP A 637 4.98 -2.67 -43.53
CA ASP A 637 5.17 -1.35 -44.15
C ASP A 637 4.12 -0.40 -43.59
N ILE A 638 4.50 0.35 -42.56
CA ILE A 638 3.63 1.32 -41.89
C ILE A 638 3.55 2.65 -42.64
N SER A 639 4.36 2.85 -43.68
CA SER A 639 4.26 4.02 -44.57
C SER A 639 3.09 3.93 -45.53
N GLN A 640 2.45 2.77 -45.65
CA GLN A 640 1.26 2.52 -46.47
C GLN A 640 0.03 2.26 -45.57
N PRO A 641 -1.18 2.59 -46.06
CA PRO A 641 -2.41 2.20 -45.38
C PRO A 641 -2.55 0.67 -45.30
N PHE A 642 -3.06 0.14 -44.18
CA PHE A 642 -3.37 -1.28 -44.04
C PHE A 642 -4.62 -1.50 -43.15
N THR A 643 -5.22 -2.68 -43.29
CA THR A 643 -6.42 -3.08 -42.55
C THR A 643 -6.05 -3.58 -41.16
N LEU A 644 -6.74 -3.05 -40.14
CA LEU A 644 -6.71 -3.51 -38.79
C LEU A 644 -7.90 -4.44 -38.52
N ALA A 645 -7.64 -5.64 -38.05
CA ALA A 645 -8.69 -6.57 -37.63
C ALA A 645 -9.55 -5.95 -36.48
N PRO A 646 -10.76 -6.45 -36.21
CA PRO A 646 -11.54 -6.06 -35.04
C PRO A 646 -10.70 -6.16 -33.76
N ARG A 647 -10.77 -5.14 -32.90
CA ARG A 647 -10.02 -5.07 -31.64
C ARG A 647 -8.51 -5.26 -31.76
N ALA A 648 -7.93 -5.01 -32.94
CA ALA A 648 -6.50 -5.20 -33.15
C ALA A 648 -5.66 -4.34 -32.19
N THR A 649 -4.59 -4.96 -31.72
CA THR A 649 -3.48 -4.32 -30.99
C THR A 649 -2.22 -4.55 -31.82
N VAL A 650 -1.67 -3.50 -32.40
CA VAL A 650 -0.43 -3.56 -33.19
C VAL A 650 0.61 -2.68 -32.52
N LEU A 651 1.73 -3.28 -32.16
CA LEU A 651 2.85 -2.59 -31.51
C LEU A 651 4.09 -2.77 -32.40
N VAL A 652 4.59 -1.68 -32.94
CA VAL A 652 5.72 -1.72 -33.87
C VAL A 652 6.90 -0.88 -33.38
N GLU A 653 8.11 -1.28 -33.77
CA GLU A 653 9.36 -0.53 -33.57
C GLU A 653 10.11 -0.33 -34.90
N TYR A 654 10.74 0.81 -35.07
CA TYR A 654 11.49 1.17 -36.28
C TYR A 654 12.55 2.24 -36.00
#